data_118537c6d3754708ddba35e19244704b
#
_entry.id   118537c6d3754708ddba35e19244704b
#
_cell.length_a   1.000
_cell.length_b   1.000
_cell.length_c   1.000
_cell.angle_alpha   90.00
_cell.angle_beta   90.00
_cell.angle_gamma   90.00
#
_symmetry.space_group_name_H-M   'P 1'
#
loop_
_entity.id
_entity.type
_entity.pdbx_description
1 polymer ?
#
loop_
_entity_poly.entity_id
_entity_poly.type
_entity_poly.pdbx_seq_one_letter_code
_entity_poly.pdbx_strand_id
1 'polypeptide(L)'
;MRVVAMVSGGKDSCYNMMQCVAEGHEIVALANLHPKDRDELDSFMYQTVGHMGIEILASAMGLPLYRRETKGKSLQTGKQYVPTDDDEVEDLYSLLETCKHELNVEAVAVGAILSDYQRVRVENVCSRLNLISLAYLWRRDQTELLQEMIDCQVHAIIIKVAALGLVPDRHLGKSLREMQTHLLKMRDKYGLNVCGEGGEYETFTLDCPLFKQRIVVEDIQTIISSADPICPVGYINFTKLSLQPKEPNAGGDVVFVKKSLDYITDLNESTYSDLSDPDFSETELELIEKETRLRESLSQNELISRSNSFGRHLATSSSSPIPIVTKSASVDEPIPTASCITGSASLLLLGNANANANQSTSASASALALGGTGGVGGALQANSCCGFGSSHPLGSSTAAVCGSLSLAISSLGLSTTQCNNNAATTTMPTGLTQPPSPMKYEREFRPLANQARAAINAKGWMWLAGIQGCAASMELGMQQALTTLRDLCTSNGYELQDLCFTTLYVRSIAEYPALNSIYLQSFGFHNPPTRVCVECPLPDDCHVVMEAIAHRAPANHSGDDSEETQLLLNGRRNTMHVQGISHWAPANIGPYSQSTRIGDITYISGQIALVPGSMTIIEGGIRPQCKLALRHISRIAKAMNAQGQLRDVVHGICFVTHPAFIGEARRQWERRTTNAIMDYIVLPALPREALVEWQVWAHTHNDRFDYEETGCSVSDYTISIRRRWNYENNCAAIVCYVATGLASSTTQLTQLSDDVLGNHYRLAQSLSAENLDEILTYIVNRLLKDYPLAKRQQQQQQQQQHLLLQREAEEQTALNTATPTEPMSLPLQPGGAGDQQQGATAAASTLPAIHLKLFYQVNAAPPTDLLLQALHDFRHKCQEMAAIVYTVLPACSLHNFSTFLSICGVRHE
;
A
#
# COMPACT_ATOMS: atom_id res chain seq x y z
N MET A 1 5.19 -4.85 26.69
CA MET A 1 6.57 -5.24 26.31
C MET A 1 7.55 -4.46 27.19
N ARG A 2 8.69 -5.07 27.49
CA ARG A 2 9.85 -4.43 28.13
C ARG A 2 10.68 -3.73 27.07
N VAL A 3 10.86 -2.42 27.19
CA VAL A 3 11.40 -1.56 26.13
C VAL A 3 12.68 -0.87 26.61
N VAL A 4 13.72 -0.91 25.79
CA VAL A 4 14.85 0.01 25.88
C VAL A 4 14.61 1.21 24.96
N ALA A 5 14.77 2.43 25.47
CA ALA A 5 14.53 3.63 24.68
C ALA A 5 15.84 4.24 24.19
N MET A 6 15.97 4.43 22.88
CA MET A 6 17.01 5.23 22.28
C MET A 6 16.78 6.69 22.61
N VAL A 7 17.73 7.34 23.30
CA VAL A 7 17.60 8.73 23.73
C VAL A 7 18.72 9.61 23.18
N SER A 8 18.32 10.71 22.56
CA SER A 8 19.20 11.82 22.18
C SER A 8 19.08 13.01 23.14
N GLY A 9 18.12 12.96 24.04
CA GLY A 9 17.74 14.08 24.92
C GLY A 9 16.70 15.02 24.31
N GLY A 10 16.44 14.89 23.00
CA GLY A 10 15.48 15.72 22.30
C GLY A 10 14.01 15.39 22.55
N LYS A 11 13.14 16.30 22.15
CA LYS A 11 11.67 16.19 22.29
C LYS A 11 11.10 14.90 21.72
N ASP A 12 11.63 14.43 20.57
CA ASP A 12 11.05 13.31 19.82
C ASP A 12 11.29 11.98 20.53
N SER A 13 12.52 11.76 21.04
CA SER A 13 12.83 10.57 21.84
C SER A 13 12.01 10.51 23.12
N CYS A 14 11.84 11.65 23.83
CA CYS A 14 11.03 11.74 25.02
C CYS A 14 9.54 11.52 24.73
N TYR A 15 9.00 12.13 23.69
CA TYR A 15 7.60 11.97 23.31
C TYR A 15 7.28 10.57 22.80
N ASN A 16 8.19 9.95 22.05
CA ASN A 16 8.01 8.55 21.66
C ASN A 16 7.98 7.59 22.85
N MET A 17 8.80 7.83 23.88
CA MET A 17 8.71 7.07 25.16
C MET A 17 7.35 7.26 25.82
N MET A 18 6.79 8.49 25.83
CA MET A 18 5.45 8.76 26.36
C MET A 18 4.40 7.97 25.59
N GLN A 19 4.50 7.88 24.27
CA GLN A 19 3.58 7.06 23.46
C GLN A 19 3.75 5.55 23.74
N CYS A 20 4.98 5.08 23.97
CA CYS A 20 5.20 3.68 24.38
C CYS A 20 4.47 3.37 25.69
N VAL A 21 4.57 4.26 26.69
CA VAL A 21 3.87 4.08 27.98
C VAL A 21 2.36 4.14 27.80
N ALA A 22 1.85 5.06 26.99
CA ALA A 22 0.42 5.17 26.68
C ALA A 22 -0.14 3.89 26.01
N GLU A 23 0.65 3.24 25.15
CA GLU A 23 0.28 1.97 24.53
C GLU A 23 0.49 0.74 25.44
N GLY A 24 0.89 0.96 26.70
CA GLY A 24 1.00 -0.09 27.72
C GLY A 24 2.35 -0.81 27.75
N HIS A 25 3.41 -0.17 27.23
CA HIS A 25 4.76 -0.70 27.32
C HIS A 25 5.51 -0.15 28.54
N GLU A 26 6.48 -0.90 29.03
CA GLU A 26 7.33 -0.53 30.15
C GLU A 26 8.72 -0.11 29.65
N ILE A 27 9.11 1.14 29.89
CA ILE A 27 10.47 1.61 29.61
C ILE A 27 11.37 1.13 30.77
N VAL A 28 12.26 0.19 30.48
CA VAL A 28 13.12 -0.42 31.53
C VAL A 28 14.52 0.16 31.58
N ALA A 29 14.99 0.77 30.47
CA ALA A 29 16.29 1.40 30.37
C ALA A 29 16.35 2.42 29.24
N LEU A 30 17.34 3.29 29.31
CA LEU A 30 17.74 4.20 28.27
C LEU A 30 19.01 3.75 27.57
N ALA A 31 19.13 3.95 26.28
CA ALA A 31 20.31 3.66 25.49
C ALA A 31 20.77 4.89 24.71
N ASN A 32 22.08 5.19 24.74
CA ASN A 32 22.64 6.37 24.07
C ASN A 32 23.99 6.07 23.44
N LEU A 33 24.17 6.42 22.18
CA LEU A 33 25.46 6.52 21.54
C LEU A 33 25.99 7.95 21.69
N HIS A 34 27.26 8.11 21.97
CA HIS A 34 27.87 9.43 22.18
C HIS A 34 29.26 9.51 21.51
N PRO A 35 29.68 10.69 21.04
CA PRO A 35 31.00 10.90 20.50
C PRO A 35 32.05 10.84 21.62
N LYS A 36 33.31 10.52 21.22
CA LYS A 36 34.45 10.58 22.10
C LYS A 36 35.10 11.96 22.04
N ASP A 37 35.35 12.54 23.20
CA ASP A 37 36.13 13.77 23.35
C ASP A 37 35.73 14.94 22.45
N ARG A 38 34.45 15.01 22.03
CA ARG A 38 33.88 16.10 21.19
C ARG A 38 32.48 16.48 21.66
N ASP A 39 32.16 17.78 21.50
CA ASP A 39 30.80 18.29 21.81
C ASP A 39 29.77 17.87 20.75
N GLU A 40 30.20 17.70 19.51
CA GLU A 40 29.36 17.37 18.36
C GLU A 40 30.14 16.47 17.38
N LEU A 41 29.43 15.50 16.79
CA LEU A 41 29.88 14.66 15.68
C LEU A 41 28.80 14.69 14.61
N ASP A 42 29.21 14.88 13.35
CA ASP A 42 28.30 14.73 12.22
C ASP A 42 27.91 13.26 12.08
N SER A 43 26.65 12.96 12.33
CA SER A 43 26.04 11.64 12.15
C SER A 43 24.71 11.80 11.46
N PHE A 44 24.41 10.92 10.48
CA PHE A 44 23.09 10.83 9.87
C PHE A 44 22.09 10.05 10.74
N MET A 45 22.59 9.33 11.76
CA MET A 45 21.79 8.48 12.63
C MET A 45 21.36 9.18 13.92
N TYR A 46 22.28 9.96 14.54
CA TYR A 46 22.11 10.38 15.93
C TYR A 46 22.32 11.90 16.10
N GLN A 47 21.45 12.50 16.91
CA GLN A 47 21.72 13.81 17.49
C GLN A 47 22.85 13.66 18.53
N THR A 48 23.95 14.34 18.34
CA THR A 48 25.10 14.31 19.24
C THR A 48 25.20 15.57 20.12
N VAL A 49 24.66 16.68 19.69
CA VAL A 49 24.58 17.92 20.49
C VAL A 49 23.74 17.68 21.73
N GLY A 50 24.23 18.11 22.89
CA GLY A 50 23.56 17.97 24.19
C GLY A 50 23.80 16.60 24.86
N HIS A 51 24.64 15.73 24.29
CA HIS A 51 24.92 14.39 24.87
C HIS A 51 25.43 14.43 26.32
N MET A 52 26.02 15.56 26.75
CA MET A 52 26.49 15.74 28.14
C MET A 52 25.33 15.79 29.14
N GLY A 53 24.13 16.17 28.69
CA GLY A 53 22.93 16.18 29.51
C GLY A 53 22.24 14.83 29.67
N ILE A 54 22.68 13.76 29.00
CA ILE A 54 21.95 12.47 28.99
C ILE A 54 22.01 11.74 30.33
N GLU A 55 23.10 11.86 31.08
CA GLU A 55 23.22 11.24 32.41
C GLU A 55 22.26 11.87 33.42
N ILE A 56 22.11 13.21 33.34
CA ILE A 56 21.15 13.89 34.22
C ILE A 56 19.69 13.61 33.80
N LEU A 57 19.46 13.45 32.46
CA LEU A 57 18.16 13.03 31.94
C LEU A 57 17.78 11.64 32.48
N ALA A 58 18.67 10.67 32.41
CA ALA A 58 18.45 9.35 32.96
C ALA A 58 18.19 9.39 34.48
N SER A 59 18.92 10.23 35.21
CA SER A 59 18.70 10.47 36.64
C SER A 59 17.34 11.14 36.89
N ALA A 60 16.93 12.10 36.05
CA ALA A 60 15.63 12.75 36.13
C ALA A 60 14.48 11.76 35.97
N MET A 61 14.63 10.76 35.08
CA MET A 61 13.67 9.69 34.87
C MET A 61 13.78 8.58 35.95
N GLY A 62 14.94 8.44 36.59
CA GLY A 62 15.26 7.36 37.51
C GLY A 62 15.30 6.01 36.80
N LEU A 63 15.90 5.96 35.63
CA LEU A 63 16.08 4.76 34.79
C LEU A 63 17.57 4.47 34.57
N PRO A 64 17.98 3.19 34.48
CA PRO A 64 19.32 2.83 34.13
C PRO A 64 19.68 3.32 32.71
N LEU A 65 20.92 3.76 32.53
CA LEU A 65 21.42 4.29 31.27
C LEU A 65 22.57 3.43 30.74
N TYR A 66 22.40 2.93 29.53
CA TYR A 66 23.43 2.23 28.76
C TYR A 66 24.02 3.19 27.75
N ARG A 67 25.31 3.47 27.89
CA ARG A 67 26.02 4.37 26.98
C ARG A 67 27.15 3.62 26.29
N ARG A 68 27.34 3.93 25.00
CA ARG A 68 28.45 3.43 24.21
C ARG A 68 29.05 4.55 23.40
N GLU A 69 30.38 4.58 23.34
CA GLU A 69 31.12 5.48 22.47
C GLU A 69 30.97 5.02 21.03
N THR A 70 30.55 5.93 20.12
CA THR A 70 30.51 5.62 18.70
C THR A 70 31.91 5.73 18.12
N LYS A 71 32.36 4.68 17.43
CA LYS A 71 33.67 4.57 16.78
C LYS A 71 33.52 4.62 15.28
N GLY A 72 32.38 4.17 14.78
CA GLY A 72 32.05 4.10 13.38
C GLY A 72 31.75 5.44 12.74
N LYS A 73 31.58 5.40 11.44
CA LYS A 73 31.18 6.51 10.59
C LYS A 73 29.97 6.10 9.79
N SER A 74 29.26 7.05 9.20
CA SER A 74 28.20 6.76 8.23
C SER A 74 28.80 6.28 6.91
N LEU A 75 29.17 4.99 6.81
CA LEU A 75 29.79 4.41 5.62
C LEU A 75 28.76 4.02 4.57
N GLN A 76 27.68 3.38 5.00
CA GLN A 76 26.59 2.95 4.14
C GLN A 76 25.49 4.02 4.09
N THR A 77 25.56 4.97 3.15
CA THR A 77 24.60 6.08 3.05
C THR A 77 23.41 5.80 2.13
N GLY A 78 23.38 4.63 1.46
CA GLY A 78 22.31 4.24 0.54
C GLY A 78 20.96 3.98 1.21
N LYS A 79 19.93 3.76 0.40
CA LYS A 79 18.57 3.44 0.87
C LYS A 79 18.48 2.12 1.64
N GLN A 80 19.37 1.18 1.34
CA GLN A 80 19.48 -0.11 2.00
C GLN A 80 20.70 -0.10 2.90
N TYR A 81 20.63 -0.86 3.99
CA TYR A 81 21.76 -1.06 4.88
C TYR A 81 22.19 -2.53 4.86
N VAL A 82 23.46 -2.73 4.66
CA VAL A 82 24.13 -4.05 4.81
C VAL A 82 25.12 -3.92 5.95
N PRO A 83 25.16 -4.85 6.92
CA PRO A 83 26.13 -4.83 8.01
C PRO A 83 27.55 -4.64 7.48
N THR A 84 28.22 -3.59 7.96
CA THR A 84 29.54 -3.16 7.50
C THR A 84 30.40 -2.83 8.70
N ASP A 85 31.59 -3.42 8.76
CA ASP A 85 32.55 -3.15 9.84
C ASP A 85 32.90 -1.65 9.85
N ASP A 86 33.07 -1.10 11.06
CA ASP A 86 33.32 0.32 11.31
C ASP A 86 32.19 1.30 10.87
N ASP A 87 31.02 0.80 10.54
CA ASP A 87 29.82 1.64 10.40
C ASP A 87 29.21 1.93 11.78
N GLU A 88 28.70 3.16 11.98
CA GLU A 88 28.06 3.59 13.24
C GLU A 88 26.83 2.75 13.65
N VAL A 89 26.22 2.04 12.71
CA VAL A 89 25.08 1.14 12.94
C VAL A 89 25.53 -0.12 13.70
N GLU A 90 26.77 -0.57 13.55
CA GLU A 90 27.30 -1.72 14.29
C GLU A 90 27.61 -1.34 15.76
N ASP A 91 27.89 -0.06 16.04
CA ASP A 91 27.93 0.42 17.43
C ASP A 91 26.56 0.35 18.09
N LEU A 92 25.48 0.68 17.34
CA LEU A 92 24.11 0.52 17.79
C LEU A 92 23.77 -0.95 18.04
N TYR A 93 24.15 -1.84 17.13
CA TYR A 93 23.94 -3.28 17.28
C TYR A 93 24.54 -3.76 18.60
N SER A 94 25.80 -3.42 18.85
CA SER A 94 26.51 -3.85 20.05
C SER A 94 25.93 -3.27 21.35
N LEU A 95 25.42 -2.03 21.31
CA LEU A 95 24.72 -1.40 22.44
C LEU A 95 23.41 -2.12 22.75
N LEU A 96 22.59 -2.36 21.75
CA LEU A 96 21.28 -3.02 21.91
C LEU A 96 21.42 -4.50 22.26
N GLU A 97 22.44 -5.17 21.77
CA GLU A 97 22.78 -6.54 22.12
C GLU A 97 23.08 -6.65 23.63
N THR A 98 23.88 -5.73 24.17
CA THR A 98 24.14 -5.64 25.63
C THR A 98 22.85 -5.43 26.41
N CYS A 99 22.00 -4.48 26.00
CA CYS A 99 20.73 -4.24 26.67
C CYS A 99 19.80 -5.48 26.62
N LYS A 100 19.78 -6.19 25.49
CA LYS A 100 18.99 -7.40 25.34
C LYS A 100 19.44 -8.51 26.29
N HIS A 101 20.75 -8.74 26.37
CA HIS A 101 21.31 -9.81 27.22
C HIS A 101 21.12 -9.51 28.71
N GLU A 102 21.32 -8.26 29.13
CA GLU A 102 21.25 -7.91 30.56
C GLU A 102 19.84 -7.68 31.08
N LEU A 103 18.94 -7.12 30.24
CA LEU A 103 17.61 -6.69 30.69
C LEU A 103 16.47 -7.53 30.11
N ASN A 104 16.78 -8.46 29.19
CA ASN A 104 15.78 -9.24 28.47
C ASN A 104 14.66 -8.35 27.85
N VAL A 105 15.10 -7.30 27.13
CA VAL A 105 14.17 -6.40 26.44
C VAL A 105 13.58 -7.06 25.21
N GLU A 106 12.33 -6.69 24.91
CA GLU A 106 11.55 -7.20 23.78
C GLU A 106 11.49 -6.20 22.62
N ALA A 107 11.63 -4.89 22.93
CA ALA A 107 11.44 -3.83 21.96
C ALA A 107 12.39 -2.64 22.19
N VAL A 108 12.55 -1.84 21.16
CA VAL A 108 13.35 -0.61 21.13
C VAL A 108 12.46 0.57 20.74
N ALA A 109 12.41 1.62 21.57
CA ALA A 109 11.70 2.86 21.24
C ALA A 109 12.62 3.81 20.48
N VAL A 110 12.12 4.37 19.35
CA VAL A 110 12.86 5.22 18.42
C VAL A 110 12.03 6.44 18.03
N GLY A 111 12.57 7.65 18.20
CA GLY A 111 11.86 8.91 17.99
C GLY A 111 11.88 9.45 16.56
N ALA A 112 12.30 8.71 15.54
CA ALA A 112 12.34 9.19 14.16
C ALA A 112 10.93 9.48 13.60
N ILE A 113 10.77 10.63 12.91
CA ILE A 113 9.48 11.05 12.32
C ILE A 113 9.44 10.77 10.82
N LEU A 114 10.46 11.16 10.05
CA LEU A 114 10.46 11.02 8.57
C LEU A 114 11.72 10.34 7.99
N SER A 115 12.79 10.18 8.77
CA SER A 115 14.05 9.67 8.26
C SER A 115 14.01 8.17 7.94
N ASP A 116 13.81 7.82 6.66
CA ASP A 116 13.95 6.44 6.17
C ASP A 116 15.36 5.89 6.42
N TYR A 117 16.37 6.76 6.42
CA TYR A 117 17.76 6.40 6.70
C TYR A 117 17.89 5.79 8.11
N GLN A 118 17.38 6.48 9.12
CA GLN A 118 17.39 6.02 10.50
C GLN A 118 16.52 4.77 10.68
N ARG A 119 15.29 4.79 10.13
CA ARG A 119 14.34 3.68 10.27
C ARG A 119 14.90 2.36 9.75
N VAL A 120 15.41 2.34 8.50
CA VAL A 120 15.92 1.12 7.87
C VAL A 120 17.06 0.51 8.69
N ARG A 121 17.94 1.34 9.23
CA ARG A 121 19.10 0.89 10.02
C ARG A 121 18.71 0.37 11.39
N VAL A 122 17.82 1.06 12.08
CA VAL A 122 17.27 0.58 13.35
C VAL A 122 16.48 -0.72 13.16
N GLU A 123 15.62 -0.80 12.14
CA GLU A 123 14.89 -2.03 11.82
C GLU A 123 15.83 -3.20 11.46
N ASN A 124 16.94 -2.94 10.76
CA ASN A 124 17.96 -3.95 10.48
C ASN A 124 18.58 -4.50 11.78
N VAL A 125 18.99 -3.61 12.68
CA VAL A 125 19.55 -4.02 13.98
C VAL A 125 18.49 -4.76 14.82
N CYS A 126 17.29 -4.26 14.88
CA CYS A 126 16.18 -4.89 15.61
C CYS A 126 15.88 -6.30 15.06
N SER A 127 15.85 -6.46 13.74
CA SER A 127 15.61 -7.75 13.09
C SER A 127 16.72 -8.76 13.44
N ARG A 128 17.99 -8.36 13.38
CA ARG A 128 19.14 -9.20 13.73
C ARG A 128 19.12 -9.62 15.21
N LEU A 129 18.67 -8.74 16.07
CA LEU A 129 18.56 -9.00 17.52
C LEU A 129 17.19 -9.60 17.93
N ASN A 130 16.28 -9.86 16.98
CA ASN A 130 14.91 -10.27 17.29
C ASN A 130 14.26 -9.36 18.33
N LEU A 131 14.26 -8.05 18.05
CA LEU A 131 13.63 -6.98 18.81
C LEU A 131 12.56 -6.30 17.94
N ILE A 132 11.53 -5.73 18.57
CA ILE A 132 10.48 -4.97 17.89
C ILE A 132 10.85 -3.49 17.93
N SER A 133 10.82 -2.80 16.78
CA SER A 133 11.00 -1.35 16.72
C SER A 133 9.66 -0.65 17.01
N LEU A 134 9.65 0.30 17.97
CA LEU A 134 8.50 1.12 18.36
C LEU A 134 8.76 2.57 17.94
N ALA A 135 8.22 2.96 16.78
CA ALA A 135 8.43 4.26 16.16
C ALA A 135 7.09 5.00 16.01
N TYR A 136 6.41 5.30 17.13
CA TYR A 136 5.06 5.85 17.15
C TYR A 136 4.92 7.21 16.46
N LEU A 137 6.01 7.95 16.28
CA LEU A 137 6.02 9.25 15.61
C LEU A 137 6.17 9.14 14.09
N TRP A 138 6.47 7.94 13.57
CA TRP A 138 6.74 7.72 12.16
C TRP A 138 5.62 8.21 11.24
N ARG A 139 5.96 9.10 10.28
CA ARG A 139 5.07 9.70 9.26
C ARG A 139 3.85 10.43 9.84
N ARG A 140 3.90 10.88 11.08
CA ARG A 140 2.86 11.76 11.62
C ARG A 140 2.99 13.17 11.05
N ASP A 141 1.87 13.88 10.94
CA ASP A 141 1.90 15.30 10.59
C ASP A 141 2.71 16.08 11.63
N GLN A 142 3.71 16.83 11.18
CA GLN A 142 4.64 17.51 12.08
C GLN A 142 3.99 18.66 12.84
N THR A 143 2.98 19.32 12.26
CA THR A 143 2.28 20.45 12.89
C THR A 143 1.42 19.96 14.06
N GLU A 144 0.65 18.91 13.81
CA GLU A 144 -0.15 18.25 14.84
C GLU A 144 0.76 17.68 15.93
N LEU A 145 1.85 17.03 15.54
CA LEU A 145 2.80 16.41 16.46
C LEU A 145 3.48 17.45 17.37
N LEU A 146 3.88 18.60 16.84
CA LEU A 146 4.45 19.69 17.64
C LEU A 146 3.42 20.24 18.63
N GLN A 147 2.18 20.43 18.22
CA GLN A 147 1.09 20.86 19.10
C GLN A 147 0.85 19.85 20.22
N GLU A 148 0.77 18.56 19.88
CA GLU A 148 0.60 17.50 20.86
C GLU A 148 1.72 17.44 21.90
N MET A 149 2.98 17.56 21.46
CA MET A 149 4.12 17.61 22.39
C MET A 149 3.97 18.73 23.40
N ILE A 150 3.54 19.92 22.93
CA ILE A 150 3.31 21.10 23.79
C ILE A 150 2.14 20.84 24.75
N ASP A 151 1.05 20.25 24.28
CA ASP A 151 -0.14 19.99 25.08
C ASP A 151 0.10 18.85 26.09
N CYS A 152 0.90 17.85 25.71
CA CYS A 152 1.36 16.77 26.58
C CYS A 152 2.49 17.20 27.53
N GLN A 153 2.74 18.51 27.68
CA GLN A 153 3.70 19.08 28.65
C GLN A 153 5.15 18.63 28.42
N VAL A 154 5.55 18.40 27.16
CA VAL A 154 6.97 18.24 26.84
C VAL A 154 7.63 19.62 26.88
N HIS A 155 8.38 19.89 27.95
CA HIS A 155 9.15 21.10 28.09
C HIS A 155 10.57 20.91 27.59
N ALA A 156 10.75 21.14 26.28
CA ALA A 156 12.06 21.10 25.62
C ALA A 156 12.46 22.48 25.14
N ILE A 157 13.76 22.76 25.15
CA ILE A 157 14.36 24.01 24.64
C ILE A 157 15.17 23.72 23.40
N ILE A 158 15.29 24.74 22.53
CA ILE A 158 16.13 24.71 21.33
C ILE A 158 17.60 24.78 21.78
N ILE A 159 18.41 23.79 21.41
CA ILE A 159 19.84 23.72 21.75
C ILE A 159 20.76 23.87 20.53
N LYS A 160 20.25 23.74 19.31
CA LYS A 160 20.98 24.01 18.07
C LYS A 160 20.04 24.62 17.06
N VAL A 161 20.53 25.56 16.27
CA VAL A 161 19.85 26.14 15.09
C VAL A 161 20.79 26.08 13.89
N ALA A 162 20.25 25.64 12.74
CA ALA A 162 21.01 25.46 11.50
C ALA A 162 20.11 25.64 10.25
N ALA A 163 19.15 26.57 10.28
CA ALA A 163 18.24 26.76 9.16
C ALA A 163 17.94 28.23 8.92
N LEU A 164 17.54 28.55 7.70
CA LEU A 164 17.11 29.87 7.28
C LEU A 164 15.94 30.37 8.13
N GLY A 165 16.11 31.55 8.73
CA GLY A 165 15.12 32.14 9.62
C GLY A 165 15.27 31.80 11.09
N LEU A 166 16.22 30.92 11.44
CA LEU A 166 16.63 30.63 12.82
C LEU A 166 17.97 31.29 13.11
N VAL A 167 18.05 32.00 14.25
CA VAL A 167 19.23 32.82 14.62
C VAL A 167 19.65 32.42 16.04
N PRO A 168 20.92 32.03 16.28
CA PRO A 168 21.39 31.60 17.59
C PRO A 168 21.02 32.53 18.74
N ASP A 169 21.34 33.81 18.63
CA ASP A 169 21.11 34.80 19.68
C ASP A 169 19.65 35.01 20.08
N ARG A 170 18.71 34.63 19.23
CA ARG A 170 17.27 34.82 19.42
C ARG A 170 16.51 33.58 19.79
N HIS A 171 16.98 32.45 19.33
CA HIS A 171 16.17 31.21 19.34
C HIS A 171 16.77 30.10 20.20
N LEU A 172 18.10 30.12 20.46
CA LEU A 172 18.70 29.19 21.43
C LEU A 172 18.14 29.44 22.82
N GLY A 173 17.89 28.36 23.54
CA GLY A 173 17.31 28.35 24.89
C GLY A 173 15.79 28.60 24.95
N LYS A 174 15.13 28.89 23.83
CA LYS A 174 13.68 29.07 23.77
C LYS A 174 12.98 27.72 23.85
N SER A 175 11.85 27.68 24.54
CA SER A 175 10.99 26.50 24.61
C SER A 175 10.21 26.27 23.31
N LEU A 176 9.74 25.04 23.09
CA LEU A 176 8.87 24.69 21.96
C LEU A 176 7.62 25.58 21.88
N ARG A 177 6.99 25.84 23.02
CA ARG A 177 5.80 26.72 23.13
C ARG A 177 6.10 28.15 22.69
N GLU A 178 7.25 28.70 23.06
CA GLU A 178 7.68 30.05 22.63
C GLU A 178 8.00 30.09 21.12
N MET A 179 8.51 28.98 20.58
CA MET A 179 8.97 28.90 19.21
C MET A 179 7.88 28.49 18.20
N GLN A 180 6.81 27.88 18.64
CA GLN A 180 5.78 27.30 17.78
C GLN A 180 5.30 28.25 16.67
N THR A 181 4.85 29.45 17.06
CA THR A 181 4.35 30.45 16.07
C THR A 181 5.43 30.84 15.06
N HIS A 182 6.70 30.91 15.48
CA HIS A 182 7.81 31.22 14.61
C HIS A 182 8.13 30.08 13.67
N LEU A 183 8.17 28.85 14.15
CA LEU A 183 8.42 27.66 13.35
C LEU A 183 7.35 27.47 12.26
N LEU A 184 6.07 27.68 12.58
CA LEU A 184 4.97 27.63 11.60
C LEU A 184 5.13 28.69 10.50
N LYS A 185 5.54 29.93 10.87
CA LYS A 185 5.84 30.97 9.89
C LYS A 185 7.04 30.62 8.99
N MET A 186 8.04 29.94 9.55
CA MET A 186 9.21 29.51 8.77
C MET A 186 8.87 28.36 7.83
N ARG A 187 7.99 27.45 8.25
CA ARG A 187 7.40 26.44 7.38
C ARG A 187 6.71 27.08 6.17
N ASP A 188 5.79 28.02 6.42
CA ASP A 188 5.01 28.67 5.36
C ASP A 188 5.88 29.49 4.41
N LYS A 189 6.98 30.07 4.91
CA LYS A 189 7.87 30.93 4.14
C LYS A 189 9.00 30.20 3.42
N TYR A 190 9.56 29.17 4.05
CA TYR A 190 10.80 28.55 3.61
C TYR A 190 10.70 27.02 3.50
N GLY A 191 9.54 26.43 3.82
CA GLY A 191 9.39 24.96 3.83
C GLY A 191 10.10 24.25 5.00
N LEU A 192 10.35 24.97 6.12
CA LEU A 192 11.03 24.41 7.29
C LEU A 192 10.21 23.27 7.90
N ASN A 193 10.86 22.17 8.24
CA ASN A 193 10.24 21.10 9.01
C ASN A 193 9.99 21.55 10.45
N VAL A 194 8.72 21.70 10.85
CA VAL A 194 8.38 22.30 12.15
C VAL A 194 8.84 21.49 13.37
N CYS A 195 9.13 20.20 13.16
CA CYS A 195 9.75 19.33 14.18
C CYS A 195 11.28 19.23 14.08
N GLY A 196 11.91 19.90 13.11
CA GLY A 196 13.37 19.88 12.96
C GLY A 196 13.95 18.66 12.27
N GLU A 197 13.14 17.91 11.53
CA GLU A 197 13.52 16.61 10.90
C GLU A 197 14.58 16.73 9.78
N GLY A 198 14.81 17.90 9.26
CA GLY A 198 15.88 18.20 8.30
C GLY A 198 17.17 18.70 8.96
N GLY A 199 17.31 18.65 10.29
CA GLY A 199 18.44 19.21 11.03
C GLY A 199 18.34 20.72 11.20
N GLU A 200 17.17 21.32 10.97
CA GLU A 200 16.95 22.76 11.10
C GLU A 200 17.20 23.27 12.50
N TYR A 201 16.87 22.47 13.49
CA TYR A 201 17.14 22.71 14.89
C TYR A 201 17.15 21.43 15.70
N GLU A 202 17.86 21.45 16.84
CA GLU A 202 17.88 20.38 17.82
C GLU A 202 17.34 20.85 19.16
N THR A 203 16.86 19.91 19.96
CA THR A 203 16.24 20.22 21.26
C THR A 203 16.81 19.40 22.41
N PHE A 204 16.65 19.91 23.63
CA PHE A 204 16.90 19.16 24.84
C PHE A 204 15.71 19.30 25.80
N THR A 205 15.21 18.17 26.30
CA THR A 205 14.02 18.09 27.16
C THR A 205 14.42 18.31 28.62
N LEU A 206 13.87 19.35 29.23
CA LEU A 206 14.10 19.71 30.62
C LEU A 206 13.07 19.09 31.57
N ASP A 207 11.87 18.82 31.04
CA ASP A 207 10.79 18.19 31.78
C ASP A 207 9.75 17.55 30.85
N CYS A 208 9.22 16.43 31.27
CA CYS A 208 8.03 15.82 30.68
C CYS A 208 7.34 14.93 31.72
N PRO A 209 6.13 14.44 31.49
CA PRO A 209 5.40 13.59 32.45
C PRO A 209 6.15 12.34 32.93
N LEU A 210 7.08 11.79 32.15
CA LEU A 210 7.90 10.64 32.55
C LEU A 210 9.02 10.96 33.52
N PHE A 211 9.39 12.25 33.70
CA PHE A 211 10.46 12.65 34.60
C PHE A 211 9.97 12.67 36.04
N LYS A 212 10.74 12.07 36.96
CA LYS A 212 10.52 12.15 38.42
C LYS A 212 10.98 13.48 39.00
N GLN A 213 11.99 14.07 38.35
CA GLN A 213 12.56 15.37 38.71
C GLN A 213 12.74 16.19 37.44
N ARG A 214 12.61 17.52 37.51
CA ARG A 214 12.89 18.38 36.37
C ARG A 214 14.38 18.74 36.32
N ILE A 215 14.88 18.95 35.10
CA ILE A 215 16.24 19.42 34.87
C ILE A 215 16.23 20.95 34.86
N VAL A 216 17.14 21.55 35.60
CA VAL A 216 17.35 22.99 35.63
C VAL A 216 18.69 23.31 35.02
N VAL A 217 18.69 24.21 34.04
CA VAL A 217 19.89 24.73 33.39
C VAL A 217 20.42 25.87 34.26
N GLU A 218 21.59 25.67 34.89
CA GLU A 218 22.22 26.69 35.74
C GLU A 218 23.21 27.53 34.98
N ASP A 219 23.93 26.95 34.05
CA ASP A 219 24.93 27.65 33.23
C ASP A 219 25.09 26.98 31.85
N ILE A 220 25.33 27.82 30.84
CA ILE A 220 25.50 27.41 29.43
C ILE A 220 26.59 28.18 28.74
N GLN A 221 27.20 27.57 27.74
CA GLN A 221 28.07 28.22 26.79
C GLN A 221 27.44 28.14 25.39
N THR A 222 27.23 29.31 24.77
CA THR A 222 26.79 29.34 23.36
C THR A 222 28.00 29.28 22.43
N ILE A 223 27.97 28.36 21.48
CA ILE A 223 29.02 28.17 20.49
C ILE A 223 28.43 28.51 19.12
N ILE A 224 29.11 29.40 18.38
CA ILE A 224 28.75 29.71 16.99
C ILE A 224 29.66 28.95 16.08
N SER A 225 29.11 27.91 15.40
CA SER A 225 29.84 27.07 14.46
C SER A 225 29.99 27.72 13.09
N SER A 226 29.00 28.51 12.68
CA SER A 226 29.04 29.32 11.45
C SER A 226 28.41 30.67 11.67
N ALA A 227 29.15 31.73 11.33
CA ALA A 227 28.67 33.13 11.38
C ALA A 227 28.10 33.59 10.03
N ASP A 228 27.56 32.71 9.22
CA ASP A 228 26.93 33.05 7.93
C ASP A 228 25.80 34.05 8.17
N PRO A 229 25.76 35.19 7.47
CA PRO A 229 24.74 36.22 7.70
C PRO A 229 23.32 35.81 7.28
N ILE A 230 23.17 34.76 6.47
CA ILE A 230 21.89 34.27 5.97
C ILE A 230 21.40 33.06 6.80
N CYS A 231 22.29 32.14 7.10
CA CYS A 231 22.01 30.91 7.83
C CYS A 231 23.07 30.64 8.89
N PRO A 232 23.09 31.40 9.99
CA PRO A 232 24.05 31.19 11.07
C PRO A 232 23.76 29.87 11.78
N VAL A 233 24.79 29.13 12.13
CA VAL A 233 24.71 27.88 12.88
C VAL A 233 25.32 28.09 14.26
N GLY A 234 24.59 27.70 15.28
CA GLY A 234 25.08 27.71 16.64
C GLY A 234 24.35 26.74 17.55
N TYR A 235 24.98 26.39 18.65
CA TYR A 235 24.44 25.46 19.63
C TYR A 235 24.82 25.86 21.07
N ILE A 236 24.07 25.23 22.00
CA ILE A 236 24.31 25.35 23.46
C ILE A 236 25.13 24.16 23.93
N ASN A 237 26.21 24.44 24.64
CA ASN A 237 26.91 23.48 25.46
C ASN A 237 26.50 23.68 26.93
N PHE A 238 26.01 22.62 27.60
CA PHE A 238 25.63 22.68 29.01
C PHE A 238 26.89 22.61 29.90
N THR A 239 27.20 23.67 30.63
CA THR A 239 28.31 23.67 31.59
C THR A 239 27.86 23.25 32.98
N LYS A 240 26.61 23.49 33.32
CA LYS A 240 26.06 23.08 34.62
C LYS A 240 24.55 22.83 34.56
N LEU A 241 24.17 21.62 34.88
CA LEU A 241 22.78 21.18 35.05
C LEU A 241 22.55 20.66 36.46
N SER A 242 21.33 20.81 36.97
CA SER A 242 20.92 20.26 38.27
C SER A 242 19.52 19.66 38.22
N LEU A 243 19.16 18.86 39.20
CA LEU A 243 17.84 18.25 39.32
C LEU A 243 17.05 18.97 40.43
N GLN A 244 15.79 19.26 40.13
CA GLN A 244 14.85 19.82 41.07
C GLN A 244 13.62 18.90 41.20
N PRO A 245 13.19 18.58 42.43
CA PRO A 245 11.96 17.85 42.64
C PRO A 245 10.78 18.55 41.96
N LYS A 246 9.86 17.77 41.38
CA LYS A 246 8.58 18.30 40.90
C LYS A 246 7.68 18.56 42.10
N GLU A 247 6.97 19.68 42.08
CA GLU A 247 5.85 19.92 42.95
C GLU A 247 4.80 18.83 42.71
N PRO A 248 4.22 18.20 43.74
CA PRO A 248 3.13 17.27 43.52
C PRO A 248 2.03 18.01 42.77
N ASN A 249 1.67 17.50 41.62
CA ASN A 249 0.75 18.12 40.66
C ASN A 249 -0.53 18.56 41.36
N ALA A 250 -0.76 19.87 41.46
CA ALA A 250 -2.04 20.47 41.85
C ALA A 250 -3.14 20.29 40.75
N GLY A 251 -2.88 19.63 39.71
CA GLY A 251 -3.81 19.37 38.62
C GLY A 251 -3.65 17.95 38.10
N GLY A 252 -4.54 17.07 38.50
CA GLY A 252 -4.87 15.74 38.02
C GLY A 252 -3.82 14.90 37.30
N ASP A 253 -3.93 13.61 37.36
CA ASP A 253 -3.13 12.66 36.61
C ASP A 253 -3.06 13.08 35.14
N VAL A 254 -1.84 13.26 34.62
CA VAL A 254 -1.65 13.49 33.18
C VAL A 254 -2.10 12.24 32.47
N VAL A 255 -3.28 12.30 31.90
CA VAL A 255 -3.82 11.20 31.10
C VAL A 255 -3.04 11.17 29.78
N PHE A 256 -2.16 10.20 29.64
CA PHE A 256 -1.56 9.89 28.34
C PHE A 256 -2.66 9.45 27.39
N VAL A 257 -2.90 10.22 26.34
CA VAL A 257 -3.89 9.85 25.31
C VAL A 257 -3.32 8.69 24.52
N LYS A 258 -3.98 7.54 24.63
CA LYS A 258 -3.68 6.37 23.83
C LYS A 258 -4.18 6.62 22.41
N LYS A 259 -3.27 6.94 21.49
CA LYS A 259 -3.61 7.27 20.08
C LYS A 259 -4.31 6.15 19.33
N SER A 260 -4.07 4.89 19.70
CA SER A 260 -4.82 3.77 19.14
C SER A 260 -6.32 3.84 19.45
N LEU A 261 -6.74 4.54 20.51
CA LEU A 261 -8.17 4.77 20.82
C LEU A 261 -8.80 5.85 19.95
N ASP A 262 -8.04 6.85 19.49
CA ASP A 262 -8.54 7.90 18.62
C ASP A 262 -9.06 7.30 17.29
N TYR A 263 -8.38 6.25 16.75
CA TYR A 263 -8.85 5.54 15.56
C TYR A 263 -10.24 4.91 15.73
N ILE A 264 -10.53 4.38 16.93
CA ILE A 264 -11.83 3.77 17.25
C ILE A 264 -12.89 4.86 17.34
N THR A 265 -12.60 5.95 18.01
CA THR A 265 -13.52 7.07 18.21
C THR A 265 -13.84 7.77 16.89
N ASP A 266 -12.83 8.16 16.13
CA ASP A 266 -12.99 8.84 14.84
C ASP A 266 -13.79 8.02 13.81
N LEU A 267 -13.57 6.70 13.79
CA LEU A 267 -14.28 5.82 12.86
C LEU A 267 -15.70 5.47 13.31
N ASN A 268 -15.99 5.51 14.62
CA ASN A 268 -17.31 5.24 15.19
C ASN A 268 -18.21 6.47 15.22
N GLU A 269 -17.67 7.66 15.54
CA GLU A 269 -18.44 8.90 15.64
C GLU A 269 -18.89 9.46 14.28
N SER A 270 -18.23 9.10 13.18
CA SER A 270 -18.63 9.55 11.84
C SER A 270 -19.89 8.85 11.33
N THR A 271 -20.99 8.98 12.08
CA THR A 271 -22.33 8.53 11.62
C THR A 271 -22.96 9.48 10.58
N TYR A 272 -22.47 10.72 10.47
CA TYR A 272 -23.10 11.75 9.64
C TYR A 272 -22.19 12.54 8.70
N SER A 273 -20.86 12.43 8.81
CA SER A 273 -19.99 13.05 7.81
C SER A 273 -18.81 12.15 7.51
N ASP A 274 -18.99 11.26 6.52
CA ASP A 274 -17.84 10.67 5.81
C ASP A 274 -16.97 11.77 5.13
N LEU A 275 -17.43 13.03 5.23
CA LEU A 275 -16.80 14.25 4.74
C LEU A 275 -15.58 14.71 5.57
N SER A 276 -15.42 14.21 6.78
CA SER A 276 -14.31 14.58 7.67
C SER A 276 -13.15 13.58 7.66
N ASP A 277 -13.04 12.74 6.64
CA ASP A 277 -11.85 11.90 6.50
C ASP A 277 -10.68 12.79 6.08
N PRO A 278 -9.65 13.00 6.94
CA PRO A 278 -8.55 13.91 6.65
C PRO A 278 -7.70 13.50 5.44
N ASP A 279 -7.91 12.28 4.94
CA ASP A 279 -7.25 11.79 3.74
C ASP A 279 -7.93 12.23 2.42
N PHE A 280 -9.09 12.93 2.51
CA PHE A 280 -9.84 13.45 1.35
C PHE A 280 -10.12 14.95 1.47
N SER A 281 -9.96 15.69 0.40
CA SER A 281 -10.37 17.10 0.35
C SER A 281 -11.90 17.21 0.19
N GLU A 282 -12.50 18.26 0.73
CA GLU A 282 -13.96 18.53 0.66
C GLU A 282 -14.47 18.51 -0.79
N THR A 283 -13.70 19.09 -1.71
CA THR A 283 -14.01 19.12 -3.15
C THR A 283 -13.97 17.74 -3.82
N GLU A 284 -13.14 16.84 -3.36
CA GLU A 284 -13.05 15.47 -3.88
C GLU A 284 -14.24 14.61 -3.43
N LEU A 285 -14.67 14.81 -2.20
CA LEU A 285 -15.84 14.13 -1.65
C LEU A 285 -17.14 14.56 -2.33
N GLU A 286 -17.33 15.86 -2.61
CA GLU A 286 -18.46 16.37 -3.37
C GLU A 286 -18.53 15.81 -4.79
N LEU A 287 -17.38 15.66 -5.47
CA LEU A 287 -17.30 15.06 -6.79
C LEU A 287 -17.68 13.58 -6.76
N ILE A 288 -17.14 12.82 -5.79
CA ILE A 288 -17.46 11.39 -5.62
C ILE A 288 -18.95 11.19 -5.31
N GLU A 289 -19.53 11.99 -4.42
CA GLU A 289 -20.97 11.93 -4.15
C GLU A 289 -21.83 12.24 -5.37
N LYS A 290 -21.44 13.24 -6.16
CA LYS A 290 -22.17 13.62 -7.38
C LYS A 290 -22.11 12.52 -8.44
N GLU A 291 -20.97 11.90 -8.63
CA GLU A 291 -20.80 10.77 -9.54
C GLU A 291 -21.55 9.52 -9.05
N THR A 292 -21.53 9.25 -7.74
CA THR A 292 -22.26 8.12 -7.15
C THR A 292 -23.78 8.30 -7.33
N ARG A 293 -24.33 9.48 -7.06
CA ARG A 293 -25.76 9.80 -7.29
C ARG A 293 -26.13 9.69 -8.78
N LEU A 294 -25.25 10.09 -9.68
CA LEU A 294 -25.48 9.96 -11.12
C LEU A 294 -25.52 8.49 -11.55
N ARG A 295 -24.62 7.64 -11.04
CA ARG A 295 -24.62 6.19 -11.29
C ARG A 295 -25.87 5.50 -10.74
N GLU A 296 -26.27 5.82 -9.51
CA GLU A 296 -27.49 5.29 -8.92
C GLU A 296 -28.74 5.67 -9.75
N SER A 297 -28.83 6.91 -10.23
CA SER A 297 -29.93 7.35 -11.09
C SER A 297 -29.94 6.67 -12.47
N LEU A 298 -28.76 6.41 -13.04
CA LEU A 298 -28.61 5.68 -14.30
C LEU A 298 -28.99 4.21 -14.15
N SER A 299 -28.57 3.55 -13.06
CA SER A 299 -28.94 2.16 -12.77
C SER A 299 -30.43 1.99 -12.50
N GLN A 300 -31.08 2.93 -11.82
CA GLN A 300 -32.51 2.93 -11.60
C GLN A 300 -33.31 3.16 -12.90
N ASN A 301 -32.84 4.04 -13.78
CA ASN A 301 -33.45 4.25 -15.09
C ASN A 301 -33.30 3.04 -16.02
N GLU A 302 -32.21 2.29 -15.94
CA GLU A 302 -32.06 1.03 -16.68
C GLU A 302 -32.97 -0.07 -16.14
N LEU A 303 -33.16 -0.16 -14.82
CA LEU A 303 -34.12 -1.08 -14.21
C LEU A 303 -35.57 -0.75 -14.62
N ILE A 304 -35.93 0.52 -14.67
CA ILE A 304 -37.24 0.98 -15.09
C ILE A 304 -37.47 0.76 -16.61
N SER A 305 -36.42 0.96 -17.44
CA SER A 305 -36.51 0.69 -18.87
C SER A 305 -36.65 -0.81 -19.17
N ARG A 306 -35.98 -1.66 -18.41
CA ARG A 306 -36.09 -3.12 -18.49
C ARG A 306 -37.46 -3.63 -18.03
N SER A 307 -38.05 -3.07 -16.97
CA SER A 307 -39.39 -3.45 -16.51
C SER A 307 -40.49 -3.08 -17.50
N ASN A 308 -40.33 -1.98 -18.25
CA ASN A 308 -41.26 -1.54 -19.27
C ASN A 308 -41.13 -2.30 -20.60
N SER A 309 -40.03 -2.96 -20.88
CA SER A 309 -39.82 -3.80 -22.07
C SER A 309 -40.36 -5.23 -21.89
N PHE A 310 -40.48 -5.72 -20.67
CA PHE A 310 -41.00 -7.08 -20.36
C PHE A 310 -42.52 -7.21 -20.51
N GLY A 311 -43.24 -6.09 -20.64
CA GLY A 311 -44.69 -6.09 -20.78
C GLY A 311 -45.24 -6.24 -22.20
N ARG A 312 -44.45 -6.32 -23.23
CA ARG A 312 -44.89 -6.37 -24.61
C ARG A 312 -44.05 -7.27 -25.53
N HIS A 313 -43.98 -8.54 -25.34
CA HIS A 313 -43.69 -9.48 -26.41
C HIS A 313 -43.86 -10.91 -25.90
N LEU A 314 -45.08 -11.36 -25.89
CA LEU A 314 -45.45 -12.74 -26.11
C LEU A 314 -46.00 -12.79 -27.52
N ALA A 315 -45.21 -12.96 -28.53
CA ALA A 315 -45.51 -13.62 -29.82
C ALA A 315 -44.28 -13.52 -30.76
N THR A 316 -43.95 -14.66 -31.30
CA THR A 316 -43.11 -14.95 -32.49
C THR A 316 -41.59 -15.04 -32.34
N SER A 317 -41.18 -16.31 -32.45
CA SER A 317 -39.84 -16.80 -32.75
C SER A 317 -39.23 -16.17 -34.00
N SER A 318 -38.04 -15.60 -33.87
CA SER A 318 -36.96 -15.64 -34.84
C SER A 318 -35.69 -15.07 -34.24
N SER A 319 -34.65 -15.87 -34.32
CA SER A 319 -33.28 -15.57 -33.93
C SER A 319 -32.73 -14.30 -34.63
N SER A 320 -32.47 -13.26 -33.87
CA SER A 320 -31.62 -12.15 -34.30
C SER A 320 -30.80 -11.67 -33.09
N PRO A 321 -29.52 -11.36 -33.25
CA PRO A 321 -28.67 -10.95 -32.13
C PRO A 321 -29.12 -9.62 -31.58
N ILE A 322 -29.18 -9.56 -30.24
CA ILE A 322 -29.52 -8.35 -29.50
C ILE A 322 -28.42 -7.31 -29.72
N PRO A 323 -28.74 -6.06 -30.03
CA PRO A 323 -27.75 -5.02 -30.27
C PRO A 323 -26.95 -4.73 -29.00
N ILE A 324 -25.65 -4.78 -29.12
CA ILE A 324 -24.65 -4.38 -28.12
C ILE A 324 -24.83 -2.88 -27.88
N VAL A 325 -25.26 -2.52 -26.67
CA VAL A 325 -25.27 -1.12 -26.24
C VAL A 325 -23.86 -0.79 -25.70
N THR A 326 -23.01 -0.29 -26.55
CA THR A 326 -21.76 0.35 -26.15
C THR A 326 -22.08 1.78 -25.71
N LYS A 327 -22.00 2.06 -24.42
CA LYS A 327 -21.89 3.44 -23.94
C LYS A 327 -20.42 3.80 -23.83
N SER A 328 -19.86 4.37 -24.89
CA SER A 328 -18.66 5.18 -24.79
C SER A 328 -19.11 6.56 -24.32
N ALA A 329 -18.60 7.00 -23.18
CA ALA A 329 -18.71 8.40 -22.78
C ALA A 329 -17.71 9.21 -23.62
N SER A 330 -18.11 9.57 -24.85
CA SER A 330 -17.45 10.64 -25.57
C SER A 330 -18.13 11.94 -25.20
N VAL A 331 -17.40 12.81 -24.52
CA VAL A 331 -17.79 14.20 -24.32
C VAL A 331 -17.53 14.94 -25.62
N ASP A 332 -18.53 15.05 -26.46
CA ASP A 332 -18.59 16.03 -27.56
C ASP A 332 -19.92 16.79 -27.42
N GLU A 333 -19.89 17.88 -26.68
CA GLU A 333 -20.85 18.96 -26.91
C GLU A 333 -20.14 20.16 -27.52
N PRO A 334 -20.75 20.79 -28.55
CA PRO A 334 -20.14 21.94 -29.22
C PRO A 334 -20.30 23.20 -28.40
N ILE A 335 -19.17 23.88 -28.17
CA ILE A 335 -19.09 25.19 -27.54
C ILE A 335 -19.72 26.23 -28.47
N PRO A 336 -20.65 27.07 -28.00
CA PRO A 336 -21.06 28.24 -28.76
C PRO A 336 -19.98 29.34 -28.67
N THR A 337 -19.55 29.82 -29.82
CA THR A 337 -18.67 30.97 -29.99
C THR A 337 -19.25 32.24 -29.38
N ALA A 338 -18.54 32.86 -28.45
CA ALA A 338 -18.69 34.27 -28.10
C ALA A 338 -17.34 34.90 -27.78
N SER A 339 -17.10 35.91 -28.52
CA SER A 339 -16.03 36.92 -28.59
C SER A 339 -15.25 37.27 -27.33
N CYS A 340 -13.95 37.40 -27.59
CA CYS A 340 -12.90 38.28 -27.01
C CYS A 340 -13.21 39.17 -25.83
N ILE A 341 -12.46 38.95 -24.71
CA ILE A 341 -11.85 40.04 -23.95
C ILE A 341 -10.49 39.55 -23.42
N THR A 342 -9.46 40.31 -23.78
CA THR A 342 -8.06 40.19 -23.38
C THR A 342 -7.88 40.48 -21.88
N GLY A 343 -7.22 39.57 -21.17
CA GLY A 343 -6.74 39.82 -19.83
C GLY A 343 -5.58 38.88 -19.50
N SER A 344 -4.37 39.43 -19.57
CA SER A 344 -3.14 38.72 -19.20
C SER A 344 -3.15 38.39 -17.71
N ALA A 345 -3.06 37.12 -17.35
CA ALA A 345 -2.71 36.66 -16.01
C ALA A 345 -1.54 35.69 -16.12
N SER A 346 -0.41 36.15 -15.60
CA SER A 346 0.82 35.39 -15.49
C SER A 346 0.65 34.20 -14.57
N LEU A 347 0.81 32.99 -15.12
CA LEU A 347 0.91 31.77 -14.33
C LEU A 347 2.31 31.72 -13.69
N LEU A 348 2.36 31.89 -12.39
CA LEU A 348 3.51 31.51 -11.58
C LEU A 348 3.45 29.99 -11.35
N LEU A 349 4.30 29.28 -12.07
CA LEU A 349 4.64 27.88 -11.80
C LEU A 349 5.49 27.84 -10.51
N LEU A 350 4.88 27.45 -9.40
CA LEU A 350 5.60 26.98 -8.23
C LEU A 350 5.89 25.48 -8.41
N GLY A 351 7.08 25.20 -8.90
CA GLY A 351 7.63 23.86 -8.89
C GLY A 351 8.02 23.45 -7.47
N ASN A 352 7.33 22.49 -6.90
CA ASN A 352 7.81 21.79 -5.73
C ASN A 352 8.89 20.79 -6.17
N ALA A 353 10.13 21.22 -6.05
CA ALA A 353 11.29 20.35 -6.14
C ALA A 353 11.56 19.75 -4.77
N ASN A 354 11.15 18.50 -4.57
CA ASN A 354 11.75 17.67 -3.54
C ASN A 354 13.14 17.25 -4.04
N ALA A 355 14.14 18.04 -3.69
CA ALA A 355 15.52 17.74 -3.96
C ALA A 355 16.03 16.70 -2.96
N ASN A 356 16.26 15.49 -3.44
CA ASN A 356 17.30 14.65 -2.89
C ASN A 356 18.63 15.22 -3.40
N ALA A 357 19.28 16.01 -2.58
CA ALA A 357 20.63 16.45 -2.84
C ALA A 357 21.60 15.62 -2.01
N ASN A 358 22.32 14.79 -2.68
CA ASN A 358 23.67 14.42 -2.27
C ASN A 358 24.52 14.38 -3.53
N GLN A 359 25.26 15.44 -3.72
CA GLN A 359 26.58 15.39 -4.34
C GLN A 359 27.37 16.65 -3.98
N SER A 360 28.34 16.45 -3.13
CA SER A 360 29.44 17.38 -2.88
C SER A 360 30.40 17.34 -4.07
N THR A 361 30.62 18.45 -4.73
CA THR A 361 31.90 18.75 -5.40
C THR A 361 32.21 20.22 -5.25
N SER A 362 33.34 20.45 -4.63
CA SER A 362 34.06 21.72 -4.53
C SER A 362 34.56 22.20 -5.90
N ALA A 363 34.32 23.45 -6.24
CA ALA A 363 35.27 24.26 -7.01
C ALA A 363 34.92 25.78 -6.95
N SER A 364 35.77 26.48 -6.26
CA SER A 364 36.32 27.82 -6.47
C SER A 364 35.62 28.84 -7.38
N ALA A 365 35.33 29.94 -6.72
CA ALA A 365 35.44 31.37 -7.08
C ALA A 365 35.70 31.80 -8.53
N SER A 366 34.87 32.75 -8.98
CA SER A 366 35.39 34.00 -9.55
C SER A 366 34.28 35.09 -9.61
N ALA A 367 34.58 36.20 -9.04
CA ALA A 367 33.80 37.42 -9.04
C ALA A 367 33.80 38.08 -10.41
N LEU A 368 32.72 38.77 -10.75
CA LEU A 368 32.81 40.02 -11.48
C LEU A 368 31.52 40.82 -11.26
N ALA A 369 31.78 42.05 -10.76
CA ALA A 369 30.82 43.12 -10.50
C ALA A 369 30.46 43.88 -11.78
N LEU A 370 29.37 44.60 -11.74
CA LEU A 370 29.03 45.90 -12.33
C LEU A 370 27.50 45.90 -12.53
N GLY A 371 26.67 46.77 -12.06
CA GLY A 371 26.78 48.17 -11.81
C GLY A 371 25.52 48.81 -12.28
N GLY A 372 24.92 49.66 -11.43
CA GLY A 372 24.24 50.81 -11.94
C GLY A 372 22.72 50.91 -11.78
N THR A 373 22.31 51.59 -10.75
CA THR A 373 21.55 52.87 -10.76
C THR A 373 20.05 52.90 -11.00
N GLY A 374 19.39 53.43 -10.01
CA GLY A 374 18.44 54.54 -10.01
C GLY A 374 16.95 54.07 -10.05
N GLY A 375 16.06 54.47 -9.20
CA GLY A 375 15.89 55.61 -8.42
C GLY A 375 14.37 55.86 -8.26
N VAL A 376 13.97 56.36 -7.08
CA VAL A 376 12.78 57.20 -6.83
C VAL A 376 11.41 56.54 -7.00
N GLY A 377 10.52 56.32 -6.04
CA GLY A 377 9.98 57.27 -5.08
C GLY A 377 8.46 57.20 -5.15
N GLY A 378 7.77 57.25 -4.06
CA GLY A 378 6.34 57.52 -4.05
C GLY A 378 5.56 56.82 -2.96
N ALA A 379 5.43 57.49 -1.85
CA ALA A 379 4.52 57.21 -0.75
C ALA A 379 3.07 57.58 -1.10
N LEU A 380 2.11 57.03 -0.38
CA LEU A 380 0.92 57.67 0.23
C LEU A 380 -0.05 56.60 0.72
N GLN A 381 -0.18 56.50 2.05
CA GLN A 381 -1.32 56.90 2.91
C GLN A 381 -2.64 56.17 2.63
N ALA A 382 -3.08 55.34 3.53
CA ALA A 382 -3.83 55.57 4.77
C ALA A 382 -5.32 55.88 4.56
N ASN A 383 -6.15 55.13 5.23
CA ASN A 383 -7.32 55.51 6.05
C ASN A 383 -8.12 54.24 6.33
N SER A 384 -8.27 53.72 7.57
CA SER A 384 -8.99 54.17 8.73
C SER A 384 -10.52 54.26 8.51
N CYS A 385 -11.25 53.49 9.28
CA CYS A 385 -12.27 53.85 10.26
C CYS A 385 -13.14 52.67 10.64
N CYS A 386 -13.13 52.29 11.89
CA CYS A 386 -14.20 52.48 12.93
C CYS A 386 -15.47 51.63 12.68
N GLY A 387 -16.07 50.98 13.61
CA GLY A 387 -15.92 50.89 15.06
C GLY A 387 -17.19 50.32 15.66
N PHE A 388 -17.15 49.91 16.93
CA PHE A 388 -18.24 49.75 17.88
C PHE A 388 -19.31 48.69 17.65
N GLY A 389 -19.72 47.88 18.60
CA GLY A 389 -19.72 47.94 20.03
C GLY A 389 -20.32 46.70 20.64
N SER A 390 -19.79 46.39 21.70
CA SER A 390 -20.24 45.94 23.04
C SER A 390 -21.70 45.47 23.23
N SER A 391 -21.84 44.33 23.90
CA SER A 391 -22.38 44.27 25.26
C SER A 391 -22.59 42.80 25.70
N HIS A 392 -21.98 42.46 26.80
CA HIS A 392 -22.37 41.46 27.79
C HIS A 392 -23.65 41.87 28.53
N PRO A 393 -24.26 41.12 29.50
CA PRO A 393 -23.81 39.89 30.16
C PRO A 393 -24.91 38.95 30.72
N LEU A 394 -24.49 37.97 31.51
CA LEU A 394 -25.17 37.28 32.63
C LEU A 394 -26.08 36.12 32.24
N GLY A 395 -26.09 34.97 32.84
CA GLY A 395 -25.50 34.53 34.10
C GLY A 395 -26.02 33.16 34.49
N SER A 396 -25.27 32.56 35.35
CA SER A 396 -25.59 31.62 36.43
C SER A 396 -26.02 30.19 36.07
N SER A 397 -25.17 29.24 36.38
CA SER A 397 -24.97 28.47 37.62
C SER A 397 -25.98 27.33 37.79
N THR A 398 -25.49 26.14 37.94
CA THR A 398 -25.25 25.31 39.13
C THR A 398 -24.94 23.91 38.65
N ALA A 399 -23.78 23.38 38.98
CA ALA A 399 -23.40 22.58 40.10
C ALA A 399 -23.99 21.17 40.13
N ALA A 400 -23.08 20.26 39.97
CA ALA A 400 -22.57 19.19 40.86
C ALA A 400 -23.39 17.90 40.85
N VAL A 401 -22.80 16.75 40.77
CA VAL A 401 -22.23 15.91 41.81
C VAL A 401 -21.89 14.53 41.21
N CYS A 402 -20.64 14.16 41.35
CA CYS A 402 -20.06 12.90 41.80
C CYS A 402 -20.88 11.62 41.85
N GLY A 403 -20.20 10.55 41.47
CA GLY A 403 -20.48 9.22 41.92
C GLY A 403 -19.76 8.12 41.19
N SER A 404 -18.52 7.88 41.54
CA SER A 404 -17.82 6.60 41.34
C SER A 404 -18.62 5.45 41.94
N LEU A 405 -18.60 4.29 41.31
CA LEU A 405 -18.39 3.00 42.00
C LEU A 405 -18.20 1.84 41.04
N SER A 406 -17.23 1.08 41.36
CA SER A 406 -16.78 -0.19 40.80
C SER A 406 -17.69 -1.36 41.12
N LEU A 407 -17.54 -2.41 40.33
CA LEU A 407 -17.55 -3.85 40.68
C LEU A 407 -18.86 -4.65 40.74
N ALA A 408 -18.81 -5.69 39.96
CA ALA A 408 -19.06 -7.11 40.30
C ALA A 408 -20.42 -7.75 40.00
N ILE A 409 -20.36 -8.71 39.04
CA ILE A 409 -20.79 -10.13 39.18
C ILE A 409 -22.30 -10.47 39.29
N SER A 410 -22.59 -11.36 38.33
CA SER A 410 -23.46 -12.58 38.35
C SER A 410 -24.98 -12.45 38.33
N SER A 411 -25.44 -13.11 37.27
CA SER A 411 -26.54 -14.07 37.21
C SER A 411 -27.85 -13.75 37.95
N LEU A 412 -28.91 -13.71 37.19
CA LEU A 412 -30.11 -14.53 37.38
C LEU A 412 -31.21 -14.07 36.43
N GLY A 413 -31.80 -15.04 35.78
CA GLY A 413 -32.90 -14.84 34.87
C GLY A 413 -34.21 -14.42 35.57
N LEU A 414 -35.10 -13.84 34.79
CA LEU A 414 -36.53 -14.08 34.89
C LEU A 414 -37.28 -13.30 33.81
N SER A 415 -38.13 -14.01 33.11
CA SER A 415 -39.12 -13.56 32.14
C SER A 415 -40.16 -12.62 32.76
N THR A 416 -40.61 -11.62 32.01
CA THR A 416 -42.03 -11.23 31.95
C THR A 416 -42.36 -10.29 30.77
N THR A 417 -43.22 -10.80 29.87
CA THR A 417 -44.46 -10.25 29.29
C THR A 417 -44.55 -8.80 28.80
N GLN A 418 -44.79 -8.75 27.50
CA GLN A 418 -45.62 -7.85 26.67
C GLN A 418 -46.21 -6.59 27.29
N CYS A 419 -46.03 -5.49 26.58
CA CYS A 419 -47.11 -4.53 26.25
C CYS A 419 -46.87 -3.86 24.90
N ASN A 420 -47.86 -3.99 24.01
CA ASN A 420 -47.96 -3.32 22.72
C ASN A 420 -48.10 -1.80 22.89
N ASN A 421 -47.38 -1.04 22.05
CA ASN A 421 -47.96 0.19 21.50
C ASN A 421 -47.37 0.46 20.11
N ASN A 422 -48.26 0.45 19.14
CA ASN A 422 -48.02 0.84 17.76
C ASN A 422 -47.74 2.34 17.67
N ALA A 423 -46.60 2.70 17.09
CA ALA A 423 -46.41 3.93 16.36
C ALA A 423 -45.48 3.62 15.18
N ALA A 424 -46.05 3.65 14.00
CA ALA A 424 -45.33 3.49 12.75
C ALA A 424 -44.41 4.69 12.54
N THR A 425 -43.11 4.50 12.75
CA THR A 425 -42.04 5.33 12.22
C THR A 425 -41.21 4.47 11.30
N THR A 426 -41.26 4.79 10.04
CA THR A 426 -40.44 4.25 8.96
C THR A 426 -38.99 4.55 9.26
N THR A 427 -38.30 3.66 9.98
CA THR A 427 -36.83 3.71 10.17
C THR A 427 -36.21 2.89 9.06
N MET A 428 -35.42 3.57 8.23
CA MET A 428 -34.44 2.94 7.35
C MET A 428 -33.59 1.94 8.15
N PRO A 429 -33.21 0.78 7.60
CA PRO A 429 -32.42 -0.20 8.32
C PRO A 429 -31.04 0.36 8.59
N THR A 430 -30.82 0.83 9.80
CA THR A 430 -29.51 1.09 10.38
C THR A 430 -28.74 -0.21 10.47
N GLY A 431 -27.49 -0.15 10.03
CA GLY A 431 -26.57 -1.27 9.80
C GLY A 431 -26.59 -2.39 10.84
N LEU A 432 -26.26 -3.57 10.38
CA LEU A 432 -26.13 -4.81 11.12
C LEU A 432 -25.47 -4.59 12.49
N THR A 433 -26.28 -4.49 13.52
CA THR A 433 -25.83 -4.33 14.91
C THR A 433 -25.46 -5.64 15.59
N GLN A 434 -25.69 -6.78 14.92
CA GLN A 434 -25.18 -8.08 15.34
C GLN A 434 -24.41 -8.73 14.19
N PRO A 435 -23.25 -9.34 14.47
CA PRO A 435 -22.54 -10.10 13.46
C PRO A 435 -23.45 -11.21 12.94
N PRO A 436 -23.50 -11.47 11.62
CA PRO A 436 -24.23 -12.60 11.09
C PRO A 436 -23.66 -13.90 11.69
N SER A 437 -24.52 -14.90 11.87
CA SER A 437 -24.09 -16.21 12.34
C SER A 437 -22.96 -16.72 11.43
N PRO A 438 -21.91 -17.35 11.98
CA PRO A 438 -20.82 -17.88 11.17
C PRO A 438 -21.39 -18.78 10.06
N MET A 439 -20.95 -18.51 8.84
CA MET A 439 -21.39 -19.30 7.69
C MET A 439 -20.74 -20.69 7.76
N LYS A 440 -21.54 -21.74 7.73
CA LYS A 440 -21.04 -23.08 7.49
C LYS A 440 -20.72 -23.16 6.01
N TYR A 441 -19.47 -23.34 5.67
CA TYR A 441 -19.03 -23.58 4.30
C TYR A 441 -18.59 -25.03 4.13
N GLU A 442 -18.78 -25.55 2.92
CA GLU A 442 -18.26 -26.84 2.51
C GLU A 442 -16.90 -26.60 1.83
N ARG A 443 -15.96 -27.50 2.08
CA ARG A 443 -14.69 -27.51 1.36
C ARG A 443 -14.88 -28.17 0.00
N GLU A 444 -14.02 -27.81 -0.94
CA GLU A 444 -13.93 -28.53 -2.19
C GLU A 444 -13.45 -29.97 -1.89
N PHE A 445 -14.17 -30.95 -2.38
CA PHE A 445 -13.84 -32.38 -2.19
C PHE A 445 -13.12 -32.98 -3.41
N ARG A 446 -13.13 -32.25 -4.54
CA ARG A 446 -12.48 -32.71 -5.77
C ARG A 446 -11.04 -32.20 -5.79
N PRO A 447 -10.05 -33.02 -6.22
CA PRO A 447 -8.66 -32.56 -6.35
C PRO A 447 -8.57 -31.37 -7.28
N LEU A 448 -7.77 -30.37 -6.90
CA LEU A 448 -7.40 -29.28 -7.77
C LEU A 448 -6.16 -29.69 -8.57
N ALA A 449 -6.27 -29.76 -9.89
CA ALA A 449 -5.18 -30.14 -10.79
C ALA A 449 -4.62 -28.90 -11.55
N ASN A 450 -4.45 -27.77 -10.86
CA ASN A 450 -3.76 -26.62 -11.43
C ASN A 450 -2.35 -27.01 -11.91
N GLN A 451 -1.93 -26.48 -13.02
CA GLN A 451 -0.59 -26.71 -13.55
C GLN A 451 0.28 -25.47 -13.36
N ALA A 452 1.34 -25.61 -12.58
CA ALA A 452 2.30 -24.55 -12.35
C ALA A 452 2.96 -24.10 -13.66
N ARG A 453 2.84 -22.80 -13.98
CA ARG A 453 3.33 -22.23 -15.24
C ARG A 453 3.80 -20.80 -15.06
N ALA A 454 4.70 -20.39 -15.97
CA ALA A 454 5.15 -19.02 -16.12
C ALA A 454 4.75 -18.48 -17.51
N ALA A 455 4.43 -17.18 -17.57
CA ALA A 455 4.30 -16.42 -18.81
C ALA A 455 5.16 -15.16 -18.69
N ILE A 456 5.97 -14.89 -19.71
CA ILE A 456 6.93 -13.78 -19.70
C ILE A 456 6.66 -12.93 -20.94
N ASN A 457 6.71 -11.60 -20.78
CA ASN A 457 6.64 -10.67 -21.88
C ASN A 457 7.98 -10.01 -22.19
N ALA A 458 8.04 -9.30 -23.30
CA ALA A 458 9.25 -8.62 -23.78
C ALA A 458 9.76 -7.49 -22.86
N LYS A 459 8.95 -7.03 -21.90
CA LYS A 459 9.30 -5.97 -20.94
C LYS A 459 9.83 -6.51 -19.60
N GLY A 460 9.99 -7.82 -19.49
CA GLY A 460 10.54 -8.46 -18.29
C GLY A 460 9.53 -8.69 -17.18
N TRP A 461 8.23 -8.60 -17.44
CA TRP A 461 7.20 -9.08 -16.53
C TRP A 461 7.05 -10.59 -16.67
N MET A 462 7.04 -11.28 -15.52
CA MET A 462 6.76 -12.70 -15.44
C MET A 462 5.60 -12.95 -14.49
N TRP A 463 4.61 -13.66 -14.98
CA TRP A 463 3.45 -14.13 -14.24
C TRP A 463 3.61 -15.60 -13.93
N LEU A 464 3.41 -15.98 -12.67
CA LEU A 464 3.53 -17.33 -12.17
C LEU A 464 2.18 -17.73 -11.58
N ALA A 465 1.58 -18.79 -12.06
CA ALA A 465 0.23 -19.22 -11.69
C ALA A 465 0.14 -20.73 -11.51
N GLY A 466 -0.91 -21.20 -10.83
CA GLY A 466 -1.22 -22.62 -10.68
C GLY A 466 -0.25 -23.40 -9.82
N ILE A 467 0.57 -22.74 -8.99
CA ILE A 467 1.53 -23.40 -8.10
C ILE A 467 0.76 -24.00 -6.92
N GLN A 468 0.91 -25.32 -6.68
CA GLN A 468 0.20 -26.03 -5.62
C GLN A 468 1.17 -26.75 -4.68
N GLY A 469 0.78 -26.83 -3.42
CA GLY A 469 1.43 -27.63 -2.40
C GLY A 469 0.46 -28.73 -1.93
N CYS A 470 0.53 -29.88 -2.58
CA CYS A 470 -0.26 -31.08 -2.28
C CYS A 470 0.65 -32.12 -1.63
N ALA A 471 0.61 -32.24 -0.32
CA ALA A 471 1.48 -33.12 0.45
C ALA A 471 0.77 -33.63 1.70
N ALA A 472 1.44 -34.53 2.45
CA ALA A 472 0.86 -35.11 3.66
C ALA A 472 0.69 -34.15 4.83
N SER A 473 1.42 -33.02 4.83
CA SER A 473 1.30 -31.96 5.84
C SER A 473 1.40 -30.57 5.22
N MET A 474 0.94 -29.56 5.94
CA MET A 474 1.02 -28.14 5.53
C MET A 474 2.47 -27.72 5.30
N GLU A 475 3.39 -28.11 6.17
CA GLU A 475 4.80 -27.75 6.06
C GLU A 475 5.41 -28.28 4.76
N LEU A 476 5.15 -29.55 4.45
CA LEU A 476 5.65 -30.18 3.21
C LEU A 476 4.97 -29.57 1.97
N GLY A 477 3.66 -29.30 2.06
CA GLY A 477 2.92 -28.61 0.99
C GLY A 477 3.49 -27.22 0.71
N MET A 478 3.76 -26.45 1.74
CA MET A 478 4.36 -25.13 1.59
C MET A 478 5.79 -25.18 1.01
N GLN A 479 6.61 -26.12 1.47
CA GLN A 479 7.96 -26.35 0.93
C GLN A 479 7.91 -26.75 -0.55
N GLN A 480 6.97 -27.65 -0.92
CA GLN A 480 6.76 -28.05 -2.32
C GLN A 480 6.39 -26.83 -3.20
N ALA A 481 5.43 -26.02 -2.76
CA ALA A 481 5.01 -24.83 -3.50
C ALA A 481 6.16 -23.82 -3.67
N LEU A 482 6.94 -23.58 -2.61
CA LEU A 482 8.12 -22.68 -2.65
C LEU A 482 9.24 -23.23 -3.54
N THR A 483 9.44 -24.55 -3.57
CA THR A 483 10.40 -25.18 -4.47
C THR A 483 9.97 -25.01 -5.92
N THR A 484 8.70 -25.30 -6.25
CA THR A 484 8.13 -25.10 -7.58
C THR A 484 8.24 -23.63 -8.02
N LEU A 485 7.96 -22.67 -7.11
CA LEU A 485 8.11 -21.24 -7.38
C LEU A 485 9.56 -20.89 -7.75
N ARG A 486 10.52 -21.38 -6.95
CA ARG A 486 11.96 -21.15 -7.18
C ARG A 486 12.40 -21.75 -8.51
N ASP A 487 12.01 -22.98 -8.81
CA ASP A 487 12.38 -23.67 -10.04
C ASP A 487 11.81 -22.94 -11.28
N LEU A 488 10.57 -22.46 -11.20
CA LEU A 488 9.98 -21.65 -12.28
C LEU A 488 10.70 -20.32 -12.45
N CYS A 489 11.10 -19.65 -11.37
CA CYS A 489 11.91 -18.44 -11.46
C CYS A 489 13.26 -18.75 -12.13
N THR A 490 14.02 -19.71 -11.60
CA THR A 490 15.37 -20.04 -12.05
C THR A 490 15.38 -20.53 -13.50
N SER A 491 14.46 -21.40 -13.87
CA SER A 491 14.37 -21.93 -15.25
C SER A 491 14.06 -20.85 -16.30
N ASN A 492 13.52 -19.71 -15.87
CA ASN A 492 13.22 -18.56 -16.72
C ASN A 492 14.21 -17.40 -16.54
N GLY A 493 15.34 -17.59 -15.81
CA GLY A 493 16.35 -16.56 -15.62
C GLY A 493 16.02 -15.50 -14.58
N TYR A 494 15.08 -15.77 -13.68
CA TYR A 494 14.68 -14.89 -12.57
C TYR A 494 15.14 -15.45 -11.23
N GLU A 495 15.24 -14.58 -10.23
CA GLU A 495 15.50 -14.91 -8.84
C GLU A 495 14.29 -14.58 -7.96
N LEU A 496 14.26 -15.11 -6.72
CA LEU A 496 13.18 -14.77 -5.78
C LEU A 496 13.14 -13.27 -5.43
N GLN A 497 14.28 -12.58 -5.54
CA GLN A 497 14.41 -11.14 -5.34
C GLN A 497 13.72 -10.31 -6.44
N ASP A 498 13.49 -10.89 -7.62
CA ASP A 498 12.76 -10.24 -8.71
C ASP A 498 11.24 -10.25 -8.49
N LEU A 499 10.76 -11.09 -7.56
CA LEU A 499 9.34 -11.12 -7.21
C LEU A 499 8.91 -9.79 -6.60
N CYS A 500 7.84 -9.23 -7.12
CA CYS A 500 7.23 -8.00 -6.61
C CYS A 500 5.91 -8.23 -5.86
N PHE A 501 5.23 -9.32 -6.18
CA PHE A 501 3.95 -9.65 -5.55
C PHE A 501 3.76 -11.18 -5.45
N THR A 502 3.19 -11.65 -4.34
CA THR A 502 2.79 -13.05 -4.12
C THR A 502 1.40 -13.12 -3.53
N THR A 503 0.60 -14.09 -3.94
CA THR A 503 -0.67 -14.43 -3.30
C THR A 503 -0.62 -15.87 -2.82
N LEU A 504 -1.01 -16.09 -1.57
CA LEU A 504 -1.13 -17.40 -0.94
C LEU A 504 -2.59 -17.66 -0.60
N TYR A 505 -3.15 -18.70 -1.16
CA TYR A 505 -4.44 -19.26 -0.79
C TYR A 505 -4.17 -20.51 0.04
N VAL A 506 -4.48 -20.45 1.33
CA VAL A 506 -4.14 -21.53 2.27
C VAL A 506 -5.40 -22.28 2.71
N ARG A 507 -5.26 -23.56 3.01
CA ARG A 507 -6.38 -24.37 3.48
C ARG A 507 -6.85 -24.00 4.88
N SER A 508 -5.95 -23.51 5.72
CA SER A 508 -6.24 -23.05 7.09
C SER A 508 -5.36 -21.88 7.49
N ILE A 509 -5.98 -20.78 7.84
CA ILE A 509 -5.26 -19.58 8.34
C ILE A 509 -4.81 -19.77 9.81
N ALA A 510 -5.37 -20.75 10.54
CA ALA A 510 -4.94 -21.09 11.89
C ALA A 510 -3.47 -21.54 11.92
N GLU A 511 -2.96 -22.11 10.82
CA GLU A 511 -1.58 -22.55 10.66
C GLU A 511 -0.63 -21.42 10.21
N TYR A 512 -1.11 -20.17 10.19
CA TYR A 512 -0.37 -18.99 9.70
C TYR A 512 1.02 -18.79 10.33
N PRO A 513 1.24 -18.98 11.66
CA PRO A 513 2.57 -18.84 12.24
C PRO A 513 3.59 -19.86 11.70
N ALA A 514 3.20 -21.13 11.55
CA ALA A 514 4.04 -22.17 11.00
C ALA A 514 4.34 -21.92 9.51
N LEU A 515 3.32 -21.55 8.76
CA LEU A 515 3.42 -21.18 7.35
C LEU A 515 4.39 -20.00 7.15
N ASN A 516 4.30 -18.95 7.98
CA ASN A 516 5.23 -17.81 7.92
C ASN A 516 6.68 -18.22 8.24
N SER A 517 6.89 -19.13 9.16
CA SER A 517 8.23 -19.64 9.50
C SER A 517 8.89 -20.31 8.28
N ILE A 518 8.13 -21.10 7.52
CA ILE A 518 8.63 -21.74 6.30
C ILE A 518 8.83 -20.72 5.18
N TYR A 519 7.88 -19.82 5.00
CA TYR A 519 7.95 -18.74 4.00
C TYR A 519 9.18 -17.86 4.23
N LEU A 520 9.51 -17.55 5.49
CA LEU A 520 10.67 -16.75 5.88
C LEU A 520 12.01 -17.35 5.41
N GLN A 521 12.11 -18.69 5.34
CA GLN A 521 13.32 -19.36 4.86
C GLN A 521 13.64 -19.01 3.39
N SER A 522 12.60 -18.72 2.59
CA SER A 522 12.76 -18.31 1.18
C SER A 522 12.75 -16.79 1.00
N PHE A 523 12.09 -16.04 1.87
CA PHE A 523 11.86 -14.61 1.74
C PHE A 523 12.40 -13.77 2.90
N GLY A 524 13.36 -14.31 3.63
CA GLY A 524 14.06 -13.60 4.71
C GLY A 524 15.08 -12.55 4.26
N PHE A 525 15.13 -12.24 2.97
CA PHE A 525 15.99 -11.19 2.44
C PHE A 525 15.36 -9.80 2.58
N HIS A 526 16.20 -8.78 2.43
CA HIS A 526 15.75 -7.38 2.50
C HIS A 526 14.74 -7.05 1.38
N ASN A 527 13.67 -6.31 1.72
CA ASN A 527 12.59 -5.95 0.80
C ASN A 527 11.93 -7.16 0.10
N PRO A 528 11.39 -8.11 0.84
CA PRO A 528 10.65 -9.22 0.26
C PRO A 528 9.43 -8.72 -0.55
N PRO A 529 8.84 -9.55 -1.43
CA PRO A 529 7.69 -9.14 -2.23
C PRO A 529 6.50 -8.74 -1.36
N THR A 530 5.61 -7.94 -1.90
CA THR A 530 4.28 -7.71 -1.30
C THR A 530 3.50 -9.02 -1.28
N ARG A 531 2.63 -9.22 -0.29
CA ARG A 531 1.92 -10.47 -0.13
C ARG A 531 0.47 -10.30 0.29
N VAL A 532 -0.38 -11.21 -0.20
CA VAL A 532 -1.70 -11.49 0.33
C VAL A 532 -1.73 -12.95 0.80
N CYS A 533 -2.39 -13.24 1.91
CA CYS A 533 -2.53 -14.59 2.41
C CYS A 533 -3.94 -14.76 3.00
N VAL A 534 -4.77 -15.57 2.35
CA VAL A 534 -6.18 -15.78 2.72
C VAL A 534 -6.51 -17.25 2.80
N GLU A 535 -7.49 -17.60 3.64
CA GLU A 535 -8.00 -18.97 3.69
C GLU A 535 -8.94 -19.22 2.51
N CYS A 536 -8.74 -20.34 1.81
CA CYS A 536 -9.57 -20.77 0.71
C CYS A 536 -10.13 -22.16 1.03
N PRO A 537 -11.36 -22.52 0.62
CA PRO A 537 -11.92 -23.84 0.89
C PRO A 537 -11.29 -24.93 0.01
N LEU A 538 -9.96 -25.06 0.09
CA LEU A 538 -9.16 -26.02 -0.66
C LEU A 538 -9.49 -27.46 -0.26
N PRO A 539 -9.32 -28.42 -1.17
CA PRO A 539 -9.49 -29.84 -0.87
C PRO A 539 -8.45 -30.33 0.15
N ASP A 540 -8.73 -31.48 0.76
CA ASP A 540 -7.93 -31.97 1.89
C ASP A 540 -6.49 -32.33 1.55
N ASP A 541 -6.21 -32.65 0.32
CA ASP A 541 -4.87 -32.98 -0.20
C ASP A 541 -4.06 -31.73 -0.60
N CYS A 542 -4.68 -30.54 -0.69
CA CYS A 542 -4.04 -29.30 -1.10
C CYS A 542 -3.96 -28.30 0.05
N HIS A 543 -2.76 -28.03 0.55
CA HIS A 543 -2.54 -27.09 1.67
C HIS A 543 -2.38 -25.64 1.25
N VAL A 544 -1.86 -25.42 0.06
CA VAL A 544 -1.59 -24.06 -0.46
C VAL A 544 -1.66 -24.01 -1.97
N VAL A 545 -2.23 -22.94 -2.49
CA VAL A 545 -2.10 -22.52 -3.89
C VAL A 545 -1.40 -21.16 -3.92
N MET A 546 -0.43 -20.98 -4.80
CA MET A 546 0.36 -19.76 -4.92
C MET A 546 0.30 -19.18 -6.32
N GLU A 547 0.34 -17.86 -6.36
CA GLU A 547 0.60 -17.06 -7.54
C GLU A 547 1.68 -16.04 -7.24
N ALA A 548 2.43 -15.65 -8.26
CA ALA A 548 3.44 -14.61 -8.09
C ALA A 548 3.61 -13.78 -9.35
N ILE A 549 4.14 -12.57 -9.17
CA ILE A 549 4.51 -11.65 -10.23
C ILE A 549 5.95 -11.24 -9.99
N ALA A 550 6.79 -11.38 -11.02
CA ALA A 550 8.17 -10.91 -11.01
C ALA A 550 8.39 -9.87 -12.10
N HIS A 551 9.40 -9.05 -11.91
CA HIS A 551 9.87 -8.12 -12.92
C HIS A 551 11.39 -8.01 -12.86
N ARG A 552 12.02 -8.25 -14.03
CA ARG A 552 13.44 -7.99 -14.27
C ARG A 552 13.56 -7.21 -15.57
N ALA A 553 14.21 -6.07 -15.53
CA ALA A 553 14.44 -5.30 -16.75
C ALA A 553 15.23 -6.13 -17.78
N PRO A 554 14.80 -6.18 -19.05
CA PRO A 554 15.55 -6.89 -20.09
C PRO A 554 16.98 -6.31 -20.19
N ALA A 555 18.00 -7.19 -20.26
CA ALA A 555 19.35 -6.76 -20.53
C ALA A 555 19.41 -6.09 -21.93
N ASN A 556 19.79 -4.82 -21.96
CA ASN A 556 19.98 -4.13 -23.24
C ASN A 556 21.18 -4.75 -23.94
N HIS A 557 20.98 -5.29 -25.14
CA HIS A 557 22.03 -5.82 -26.01
C HIS A 557 22.99 -4.75 -26.60
N SER A 558 22.83 -3.46 -26.23
CA SER A 558 23.83 -2.43 -26.51
C SER A 558 24.89 -2.51 -25.43
N GLY A 559 26.05 -3.05 -25.75
CA GLY A 559 27.19 -3.36 -24.86
C GLY A 559 27.77 -2.22 -24.01
N ASP A 560 26.92 -1.49 -23.37
CA ASP A 560 27.23 -0.47 -22.36
C ASP A 560 26.69 -0.98 -21.01
N ASP A 561 27.44 -1.94 -20.45
CA ASP A 561 27.26 -2.46 -19.09
C ASP A 561 27.77 -1.45 -18.03
N SER A 562 27.54 -0.15 -18.24
CA SER A 562 27.90 0.83 -17.22
C SER A 562 27.02 0.63 -15.98
N GLU A 563 27.66 0.69 -14.81
CA GLU A 563 26.99 0.66 -13.50
C GLU A 563 25.87 1.72 -13.43
N GLU A 564 25.98 2.79 -14.19
CA GLU A 564 25.00 3.88 -14.31
C GLU A 564 23.71 3.44 -14.98
N THR A 565 23.79 2.56 -16.01
CA THR A 565 22.60 2.00 -16.69
C THR A 565 21.91 0.96 -15.79
N GLN A 566 22.63 0.17 -15.04
CA GLN A 566 22.08 -0.75 -14.05
C GLN A 566 21.44 0.01 -12.87
N LEU A 567 22.03 1.10 -12.42
CA LEU A 567 21.46 1.99 -11.39
C LEU A 567 20.17 2.66 -11.85
N LEU A 568 20.09 3.10 -13.11
CA LEU A 568 18.87 3.66 -13.70
C LEU A 568 17.75 2.62 -13.84
N LEU A 569 18.08 1.37 -14.16
CA LEU A 569 17.13 0.26 -14.26
C LEU A 569 16.65 -0.22 -12.87
N ASN A 570 17.57 -0.30 -11.90
CA ASN A 570 17.23 -0.60 -10.50
C ASN A 570 16.47 0.55 -9.81
N GLY A 571 16.66 1.80 -10.24
CA GLY A 571 15.92 2.97 -9.76
C GLY A 571 14.41 2.94 -10.07
N ARG A 572 13.95 2.04 -10.97
CA ARG A 572 12.52 1.86 -11.28
C ARG A 572 11.78 1.01 -10.24
N ARG A 573 12.47 0.23 -9.41
CA ARG A 573 11.85 -0.56 -8.33
C ARG A 573 11.97 0.19 -7.00
N ASN A 574 10.85 0.45 -6.37
CA ASN A 574 10.76 1.04 -5.05
C ASN A 574 9.91 0.14 -4.14
N THR A 575 10.43 -0.26 -2.99
CA THR A 575 9.74 -1.15 -2.06
C THR A 575 9.58 -0.45 -0.72
N MET A 576 8.38 -0.48 -0.18
CA MET A 576 8.08 -0.05 1.17
C MET A 576 8.05 -1.27 2.09
N HIS A 577 9.08 -1.42 2.89
CA HIS A 577 9.17 -2.47 3.90
C HIS A 577 9.31 -1.82 5.28
N VAL A 578 8.24 -1.83 6.07
CA VAL A 578 8.17 -1.19 7.40
C VAL A 578 7.87 -2.26 8.43
N GLN A 579 8.84 -2.53 9.29
CA GLN A 579 8.76 -3.52 10.36
C GLN A 579 8.42 -2.87 11.72
N GLY A 580 8.71 -1.59 11.88
CA GLY A 580 8.44 -0.83 13.10
C GLY A 580 6.94 -0.56 13.30
N ILE A 581 6.48 -0.70 14.54
CA ILE A 581 5.12 -0.32 14.94
C ILE A 581 5.06 1.20 15.02
N SER A 582 4.05 1.78 14.38
CA SER A 582 3.82 3.24 14.34
C SER A 582 2.33 3.54 14.46
N HIS A 583 1.96 4.82 14.59
CA HIS A 583 0.57 5.25 14.50
C HIS A 583 0.13 5.60 13.05
N TRP A 584 1.00 5.42 12.06
CA TRP A 584 0.70 5.78 10.67
C TRP A 584 -0.01 4.68 9.89
N ALA A 585 0.59 3.50 9.83
CA ALA A 585 0.05 2.32 9.16
C ALA A 585 0.55 1.05 9.84
N PRO A 586 -0.15 -0.08 9.71
CA PRO A 586 0.27 -1.32 10.34
C PRO A 586 1.66 -1.75 9.88
N ALA A 587 2.48 -2.22 10.81
CA ALA A 587 3.66 -2.99 10.49
C ALA A 587 3.28 -4.31 9.79
N ASN A 588 4.19 -4.90 9.07
CA ASN A 588 3.97 -6.22 8.48
C ASN A 588 3.80 -7.29 9.58
N ILE A 589 2.84 -8.19 9.39
CA ILE A 589 2.59 -9.33 10.29
C ILE A 589 3.24 -10.62 9.80
N GLY A 590 4.17 -10.53 8.87
CA GLY A 590 4.92 -11.64 8.28
C GLY A 590 6.02 -11.13 7.36
N PRO A 591 6.81 -12.01 6.74
CA PRO A 591 7.94 -11.62 5.89
C PRO A 591 7.46 -11.15 4.50
N TYR A 592 6.88 -9.97 4.44
CA TYR A 592 6.44 -9.29 3.22
C TYR A 592 6.57 -7.77 3.35
N SER A 593 6.60 -7.08 2.22
CA SER A 593 6.60 -5.62 2.16
C SER A 593 5.19 -5.08 2.01
N GLN A 594 4.91 -3.90 2.55
CA GLN A 594 3.59 -3.25 2.42
C GLN A 594 3.28 -2.88 0.98
N SER A 595 4.29 -2.51 0.20
CA SER A 595 4.10 -2.15 -1.19
C SER A 595 5.38 -2.30 -2.01
N THR A 596 5.23 -2.63 -3.30
CA THR A 596 6.31 -2.62 -4.30
C THR A 596 5.83 -1.88 -5.54
N ARG A 597 6.59 -0.88 -5.96
CA ARG A 597 6.37 -0.12 -7.18
C ARG A 597 7.41 -0.48 -8.23
N ILE A 598 6.96 -0.77 -9.44
CA ILE A 598 7.78 -1.00 -10.64
C ILE A 598 7.34 -0.02 -11.71
N GLY A 599 8.18 0.96 -12.03
CA GLY A 599 7.78 2.04 -12.94
C GLY A 599 6.55 2.78 -12.42
N ASP A 600 5.46 2.72 -13.17
CA ASP A 600 4.19 3.37 -12.83
C ASP A 600 3.20 2.46 -12.09
N ILE A 601 3.49 1.17 -11.98
CA ILE A 601 2.61 0.18 -11.35
C ILE A 601 3.03 -0.02 -9.90
N THR A 602 2.07 0.11 -8.97
CA THR A 602 2.27 -0.08 -7.54
C THR A 602 1.38 -1.23 -7.05
N TYR A 603 1.98 -2.31 -6.56
CA TYR A 603 1.29 -3.37 -5.84
C TYR A 603 1.25 -3.05 -4.35
N ILE A 604 0.09 -3.20 -3.74
CA ILE A 604 -0.12 -3.02 -2.30
C ILE A 604 -0.50 -4.39 -1.71
N SER A 605 0.16 -4.77 -0.62
CA SER A 605 -0.14 -6.01 0.11
C SER A 605 -1.57 -6.04 0.62
N GLY A 606 -2.07 -7.23 0.95
CA GLY A 606 -3.37 -7.36 1.58
C GLY A 606 -3.51 -6.45 2.79
N GLN A 607 -4.55 -5.63 2.80
CA GLN A 607 -4.81 -4.70 3.89
C GLN A 607 -6.03 -5.13 4.68
N ILE A 608 -5.82 -5.47 5.93
CA ILE A 608 -6.84 -5.72 6.96
C ILE A 608 -6.88 -4.55 7.93
N ALA A 609 -7.94 -4.46 8.71
CA ALA A 609 -8.19 -3.32 9.58
C ALA A 609 -7.44 -3.40 10.93
N LEU A 610 -6.12 -3.51 10.88
CA LEU A 610 -5.29 -3.42 12.08
C LEU A 610 -5.19 -1.97 12.56
N VAL A 611 -5.44 -1.75 13.83
CA VAL A 611 -5.13 -0.47 14.49
C VAL A 611 -3.61 -0.35 14.59
N PRO A 612 -2.98 0.65 13.94
CA PRO A 612 -1.54 0.63 13.73
C PRO A 612 -0.70 0.55 15.02
N GLY A 613 -1.06 1.28 16.07
CA GLY A 613 -0.31 1.31 17.31
C GLY A 613 -0.39 0.00 18.12
N SER A 614 -1.57 -0.64 18.16
CA SER A 614 -1.81 -1.86 18.92
C SER A 614 -1.65 -3.14 18.12
N MET A 615 -1.67 -3.06 16.79
CA MET A 615 -1.66 -4.21 15.86
C MET A 615 -2.81 -5.20 16.10
N THR A 616 -3.95 -4.72 16.63
CA THR A 616 -5.20 -5.47 16.84
C THR A 616 -6.24 -5.07 15.78
N ILE A 617 -7.15 -5.98 15.44
CA ILE A 617 -8.28 -5.65 14.56
C ILE A 617 -9.20 -4.65 15.27
N ILE A 618 -9.66 -3.63 14.53
CA ILE A 618 -10.61 -2.64 15.07
C ILE A 618 -11.96 -3.29 15.35
N GLU A 619 -12.54 -2.93 16.50
CA GLU A 619 -13.88 -3.36 16.90
C GLU A 619 -14.99 -2.61 16.13
N GLY A 620 -16.23 -3.10 16.20
CA GLY A 620 -17.41 -2.46 15.62
C GLY A 620 -17.90 -3.07 14.29
N GLY A 621 -17.32 -4.20 13.86
CA GLY A 621 -17.79 -4.98 12.72
C GLY A 621 -17.27 -4.51 11.37
N ILE A 622 -18.00 -4.86 10.29
CA ILE A 622 -17.52 -4.71 8.91
C ILE A 622 -17.27 -3.25 8.49
N ARG A 623 -18.11 -2.30 8.93
CA ARG A 623 -18.03 -0.90 8.50
C ARG A 623 -16.75 -0.19 8.95
N PRO A 624 -16.37 -0.16 10.26
CA PRO A 624 -15.10 0.40 10.68
C PRO A 624 -13.91 -0.37 10.11
N GLN A 625 -14.02 -1.69 9.93
CA GLN A 625 -12.95 -2.45 9.31
C GLN A 625 -12.73 -2.03 7.84
N CYS A 626 -13.78 -1.85 7.04
CA CYS A 626 -13.64 -1.34 5.69
C CYS A 626 -12.99 0.05 5.67
N LYS A 627 -13.47 0.98 6.52
CA LYS A 627 -12.93 2.35 6.58
C LYS A 627 -11.43 2.36 6.90
N LEU A 628 -11.02 1.60 7.93
CA LEU A 628 -9.62 1.59 8.36
C LEU A 628 -8.71 0.91 7.33
N ALA A 629 -9.10 -0.21 6.76
CA ALA A 629 -8.32 -0.89 5.73
C ALA A 629 -8.12 -0.02 4.49
N LEU A 630 -9.17 0.69 4.04
CA LEU A 630 -9.08 1.63 2.92
C LEU A 630 -8.19 2.84 3.24
N ARG A 631 -8.19 3.34 4.49
CA ARG A 631 -7.25 4.37 4.94
C ARG A 631 -5.80 3.89 4.86
N HIS A 632 -5.53 2.63 5.18
CA HIS A 632 -4.18 2.06 5.04
C HIS A 632 -3.73 2.04 3.57
N ILE A 633 -4.61 1.62 2.65
CA ILE A 633 -4.32 1.65 1.22
C ILE A 633 -3.99 3.08 0.76
N SER A 634 -4.82 4.06 1.14
CA SER A 634 -4.60 5.47 0.79
C SER A 634 -3.26 5.98 1.28
N ARG A 635 -2.91 5.73 2.55
CA ARG A 635 -1.63 6.15 3.15
C ARG A 635 -0.43 5.49 2.47
N ILE A 636 -0.51 4.20 2.17
CA ILE A 636 0.55 3.47 1.47
C ILE A 636 0.71 4.00 0.05
N ALA A 637 -0.38 4.17 -0.71
CA ALA A 637 -0.35 4.73 -2.05
C ALA A 637 0.30 6.12 -2.09
N LYS A 638 -0.09 7.01 -1.16
CA LYS A 638 0.47 8.36 -1.00
C LYS A 638 1.96 8.34 -0.64
N ALA A 639 2.40 7.36 0.15
CA ALA A 639 3.81 7.23 0.51
C ALA A 639 4.68 6.68 -0.64
N MET A 640 4.10 5.87 -1.52
CA MET A 640 4.79 5.34 -2.70
C MET A 640 4.87 6.33 -3.85
N ASN A 641 3.91 7.24 -3.93
CA ASN A 641 3.87 8.34 -4.88
C ASN A 641 3.35 9.58 -4.16
N ALA A 642 4.09 10.69 -4.17
CA ALA A 642 3.74 11.92 -3.47
C ALA A 642 2.35 12.48 -3.85
N GLN A 643 1.83 12.15 -5.03
CA GLN A 643 0.48 12.46 -5.50
C GLN A 643 -0.48 11.28 -5.42
N GLY A 644 -0.02 10.14 -4.87
CA GLY A 644 -0.78 8.89 -4.80
C GLY A 644 -2.01 9.02 -3.92
N GLN A 645 -3.12 8.48 -4.40
CA GLN A 645 -4.42 8.48 -3.73
C GLN A 645 -5.11 7.12 -3.92
N LEU A 646 -6.16 6.87 -3.15
CA LEU A 646 -6.96 5.66 -3.29
C LEU A 646 -7.57 5.54 -4.69
N ARG A 647 -7.90 6.66 -5.33
CA ARG A 647 -8.42 6.68 -6.70
C ARG A 647 -7.40 6.30 -7.78
N ASP A 648 -6.12 6.17 -7.45
CA ASP A 648 -5.10 5.67 -8.38
C ASP A 648 -5.15 4.14 -8.53
N VAL A 649 -5.93 3.46 -7.70
CA VAL A 649 -6.20 2.04 -7.82
C VAL A 649 -6.93 1.76 -9.13
N VAL A 650 -6.41 0.83 -9.89
CA VAL A 650 -6.98 0.39 -11.19
C VAL A 650 -7.87 -0.82 -10.99
N HIS A 651 -7.39 -1.80 -10.23
CA HIS A 651 -8.08 -3.08 -10.04
C HIS A 651 -7.73 -3.66 -8.67
N GLY A 652 -8.67 -4.42 -8.11
CA GLY A 652 -8.46 -5.13 -6.87
C GLY A 652 -9.43 -6.28 -6.64
N ILE A 653 -9.16 -7.02 -5.59
CA ILE A 653 -10.03 -8.06 -5.04
C ILE A 653 -10.32 -7.70 -3.59
N CYS A 654 -11.59 -7.73 -3.24
CA CYS A 654 -12.08 -7.57 -1.88
C CYS A 654 -12.50 -8.93 -1.35
N PHE A 655 -11.75 -9.47 -0.42
CA PHE A 655 -12.08 -10.70 0.30
C PHE A 655 -12.91 -10.37 1.53
N VAL A 656 -14.02 -11.07 1.73
CA VAL A 656 -14.89 -10.94 2.91
C VAL A 656 -15.23 -12.31 3.47
N THR A 657 -15.52 -12.39 4.76
CA THR A 657 -15.82 -13.65 5.43
C THR A 657 -17.29 -14.02 5.41
N HIS A 658 -18.17 -13.16 4.89
CA HIS A 658 -19.60 -13.43 4.81
C HIS A 658 -20.24 -12.66 3.64
N PRO A 659 -21.21 -13.25 2.89
CA PRO A 659 -21.87 -12.58 1.75
C PRO A 659 -22.57 -11.27 2.13
N ALA A 660 -23.11 -11.17 3.36
CA ALA A 660 -23.76 -9.96 3.86
C ALA A 660 -22.80 -8.74 3.96
N PHE A 661 -21.51 -8.97 3.98
CA PHE A 661 -20.50 -7.90 4.07
C PHE A 661 -20.20 -7.25 2.74
N ILE A 662 -20.49 -7.91 1.61
CA ILE A 662 -20.23 -7.39 0.26
C ILE A 662 -20.89 -6.03 0.04
N GLY A 663 -22.14 -5.88 0.47
CA GLY A 663 -22.90 -4.63 0.28
C GLY A 663 -22.25 -3.44 1.00
N GLU A 664 -21.78 -3.63 2.24
CA GLU A 664 -21.09 -2.56 2.97
C GLU A 664 -19.68 -2.32 2.41
N ALA A 665 -18.91 -3.36 2.11
CA ALA A 665 -17.59 -3.24 1.51
C ALA A 665 -17.65 -2.46 0.19
N ARG A 666 -18.61 -2.80 -0.69
CA ARG A 666 -18.86 -2.08 -1.95
C ARG A 666 -19.19 -0.61 -1.72
N ARG A 667 -20.09 -0.32 -0.79
CA ARG A 667 -20.50 1.06 -0.44
C ARG A 667 -19.31 1.88 0.04
N GLN A 668 -18.47 1.33 0.92
CA GLN A 668 -17.29 2.02 1.43
C GLN A 668 -16.24 2.26 0.34
N TRP A 669 -16.10 1.33 -0.60
CA TRP A 669 -15.24 1.50 -1.77
C TRP A 669 -15.75 2.59 -2.72
N GLU A 670 -17.01 2.48 -3.15
CA GLU A 670 -17.65 3.37 -4.14
C GLU A 670 -17.78 4.82 -3.63
N ARG A 671 -17.83 5.03 -2.32
CA ARG A 671 -17.78 6.37 -1.73
C ARG A 671 -16.42 7.06 -1.84
N ARG A 672 -15.35 6.29 -1.98
CA ARG A 672 -13.96 6.80 -1.99
C ARG A 672 -13.29 6.78 -3.34
N THR A 673 -13.79 5.98 -4.24
CA THR A 673 -13.25 5.88 -5.60
C THR A 673 -14.30 5.33 -6.55
N THR A 674 -14.39 5.92 -7.75
CA THR A 674 -15.32 5.51 -8.81
C THR A 674 -14.61 4.82 -9.96
N ASN A 675 -13.29 4.86 -9.97
CA ASN A 675 -12.48 4.55 -11.15
C ASN A 675 -11.84 3.17 -11.14
N ALA A 676 -11.94 2.40 -10.05
CA ALA A 676 -11.37 1.07 -9.98
C ALA A 676 -12.42 -0.01 -10.25
N ILE A 677 -11.97 -1.14 -10.83
CA ILE A 677 -12.79 -2.35 -10.92
C ILE A 677 -12.42 -3.27 -9.77
N MET A 678 -13.43 -3.78 -9.08
CA MET A 678 -13.26 -4.59 -7.87
C MET A 678 -14.01 -5.90 -8.00
N ASP A 679 -13.34 -7.00 -7.70
CA ASP A 679 -13.94 -8.32 -7.51
C ASP A 679 -14.26 -8.57 -6.04
N TYR A 680 -15.38 -9.21 -5.73
CA TYR A 680 -15.82 -9.51 -4.36
C TYR A 680 -15.92 -11.01 -4.17
N ILE A 681 -15.08 -11.55 -3.28
CA ILE A 681 -14.93 -12.99 -3.03
C ILE A 681 -15.21 -13.28 -1.56
N VAL A 682 -16.06 -14.25 -1.29
CA VAL A 682 -16.34 -14.72 0.07
C VAL A 682 -15.49 -15.94 0.38
N LEU A 683 -14.71 -15.84 1.45
CA LEU A 683 -13.76 -16.88 1.89
C LEU A 683 -14.04 -17.30 3.34
N PRO A 684 -13.55 -18.48 3.80
CA PRO A 684 -13.82 -18.98 5.14
C PRO A 684 -13.27 -18.09 6.23
N ALA A 685 -12.04 -17.63 6.09
CA ALA A 685 -11.35 -16.81 7.09
C ALA A 685 -10.27 -15.92 6.47
N LEU A 686 -9.92 -14.85 7.19
CA LEU A 686 -8.88 -13.90 6.87
C LEU A 686 -7.90 -13.77 8.04
N PRO A 687 -6.67 -13.29 7.83
CA PRO A 687 -5.69 -13.12 8.90
C PRO A 687 -6.25 -12.31 10.07
N ARG A 688 -5.87 -12.71 11.30
CA ARG A 688 -6.28 -12.02 12.53
C ARG A 688 -7.80 -11.91 12.72
N GLU A 689 -8.58 -12.84 12.15
CA GLU A 689 -10.05 -12.84 12.23
C GLU A 689 -10.68 -11.57 11.62
N ALA A 690 -10.00 -10.95 10.66
CA ALA A 690 -10.54 -9.81 9.93
C ALA A 690 -11.81 -10.21 9.14
N LEU A 691 -12.76 -9.29 9.00
CA LEU A 691 -13.98 -9.48 8.23
C LEU A 691 -13.81 -9.10 6.75
N VAL A 692 -12.78 -8.31 6.46
CA VAL A 692 -12.46 -7.82 5.11
C VAL A 692 -10.94 -7.68 4.93
N GLU A 693 -10.47 -8.00 3.74
CA GLU A 693 -9.11 -7.76 3.26
C GLU A 693 -9.16 -7.25 1.82
N TRP A 694 -8.36 -6.24 1.52
CA TRP A 694 -8.28 -5.63 0.20
C TRP A 694 -6.92 -5.91 -0.43
N GLN A 695 -6.93 -6.49 -1.63
CA GLN A 695 -5.76 -6.65 -2.50
C GLN A 695 -5.92 -5.73 -3.70
N VAL A 696 -5.01 -4.78 -3.89
CA VAL A 696 -5.13 -3.80 -4.97
C VAL A 696 -3.80 -3.53 -5.66
N TRP A 697 -3.88 -3.09 -6.91
CA TRP A 697 -2.78 -2.45 -7.58
C TRP A 697 -3.21 -1.11 -8.18
N ALA A 698 -2.29 -0.15 -8.16
CA ALA A 698 -2.50 1.23 -8.57
C ALA A 698 -1.55 1.59 -9.71
N HIS A 699 -1.89 2.65 -10.45
CA HIS A 699 -1.05 3.19 -11.50
C HIS A 699 -0.88 4.70 -11.30
N THR A 700 0.34 5.21 -11.48
CA THR A 700 0.67 6.63 -11.26
C THR A 700 -0.20 7.56 -12.10
N HIS A 701 -0.58 7.13 -13.30
CA HIS A 701 -1.40 7.88 -14.26
C HIS A 701 -2.77 7.22 -14.45
N ASN A 702 -3.52 7.01 -13.36
CA ASN A 702 -4.86 6.43 -13.44
C ASN A 702 -5.88 7.32 -14.17
N ASP A 703 -5.63 8.62 -14.26
CA ASP A 703 -6.35 9.59 -15.09
C ASP A 703 -6.32 9.27 -16.59
N ARG A 704 -5.35 8.46 -17.03
CA ARG A 704 -5.20 7.99 -18.42
C ARG A 704 -5.84 6.62 -18.69
N PHE A 705 -6.66 6.12 -17.78
CA PHE A 705 -7.36 4.85 -17.94
C PHE A 705 -8.80 5.06 -18.36
N ASP A 706 -9.19 4.37 -19.41
CA ASP A 706 -10.59 4.22 -19.80
C ASP A 706 -11.29 3.13 -18.99
N TYR A 707 -12.62 3.19 -18.96
CA TYR A 707 -13.49 2.23 -18.32
C TYR A 707 -14.57 1.75 -19.29
N GLU A 708 -14.84 0.45 -19.26
CA GLU A 708 -15.93 -0.16 -20.01
C GLU A 708 -16.68 -1.15 -19.13
N GLU A 709 -18.01 -1.05 -19.11
CA GLU A 709 -18.90 -2.05 -18.53
C GLU A 709 -19.80 -2.60 -19.61
N THR A 710 -19.77 -3.92 -19.82
CA THR A 710 -20.52 -4.61 -20.85
C THR A 710 -21.13 -5.88 -20.31
N GLY A 711 -22.24 -6.32 -20.92
CA GLY A 711 -22.88 -7.57 -20.59
C GLY A 711 -23.36 -8.26 -21.86
N CYS A 712 -23.38 -9.59 -21.80
CA CYS A 712 -23.98 -10.43 -22.83
C CYS A 712 -24.58 -11.66 -22.19
N SER A 713 -25.26 -12.47 -22.99
CA SER A 713 -25.73 -13.79 -22.60
C SER A 713 -25.02 -14.83 -23.48
N VAL A 714 -24.52 -15.89 -22.81
CA VAL A 714 -23.97 -17.08 -23.48
C VAL A 714 -24.86 -18.24 -23.02
N SER A 715 -25.63 -18.81 -23.94
CA SER A 715 -26.67 -19.79 -23.60
C SER A 715 -27.60 -19.26 -22.49
N ASP A 716 -27.72 -19.98 -21.38
CA ASP A 716 -28.56 -19.63 -20.23
C ASP A 716 -27.83 -18.74 -19.17
N TYR A 717 -26.60 -18.32 -19.46
CA TYR A 717 -25.77 -17.58 -18.52
C TYR A 717 -25.73 -16.08 -18.84
N THR A 718 -25.75 -15.27 -17.79
CA THR A 718 -25.54 -13.82 -17.89
C THR A 718 -24.07 -13.51 -17.61
N ILE A 719 -23.42 -12.84 -18.53
CA ILE A 719 -22.02 -12.44 -18.45
C ILE A 719 -21.98 -10.94 -18.20
N SER A 720 -21.30 -10.50 -17.14
CA SER A 720 -21.07 -9.10 -16.84
C SER A 720 -19.57 -8.84 -16.77
N ILE A 721 -19.10 -7.88 -17.55
CA ILE A 721 -17.67 -7.56 -17.66
C ILE A 721 -17.46 -6.10 -17.33
N ARG A 722 -16.47 -5.84 -16.47
CA ARG A 722 -15.88 -4.53 -16.21
C ARG A 722 -14.43 -4.57 -16.61
N ARG A 723 -13.99 -3.61 -17.42
CA ARG A 723 -12.63 -3.51 -17.95
C ARG A 723 -12.06 -2.14 -17.72
N ARG A 724 -10.74 -2.09 -17.43
CA ARG A 724 -9.94 -0.87 -17.41
C ARG A 724 -8.68 -1.07 -18.26
N TRP A 725 -8.27 -0.04 -19.01
CA TRP A 725 -7.04 -0.04 -19.78
C TRP A 725 -6.52 1.39 -19.93
N ASN A 726 -5.21 1.56 -20.01
CA ASN A 726 -4.63 2.89 -20.25
C ASN A 726 -4.55 3.22 -21.75
N TYR A 727 -4.40 4.50 -22.08
CA TYR A 727 -4.36 4.98 -23.47
C TYR A 727 -3.22 4.40 -24.28
N GLU A 728 -2.05 4.14 -23.64
CA GLU A 728 -0.93 3.46 -24.29
C GLU A 728 -1.21 1.98 -24.54
N ASN A 729 -2.28 1.46 -23.97
CA ASN A 729 -2.72 0.05 -24.01
C ASN A 729 -1.62 -0.95 -23.60
N ASN A 730 -0.79 -0.56 -22.63
CA ASN A 730 0.24 -1.39 -22.03
C ASN A 730 -0.17 -1.98 -20.67
N CYS A 731 -1.28 -1.49 -20.09
CA CYS A 731 -1.89 -2.02 -18.88
C CYS A 731 -3.39 -2.22 -19.10
N ALA A 732 -3.89 -3.40 -18.77
CA ALA A 732 -5.31 -3.69 -18.79
C ALA A 732 -5.70 -4.62 -17.64
N ALA A 733 -6.91 -4.44 -17.13
CA ALA A 733 -7.53 -5.33 -16.15
C ALA A 733 -9.00 -5.56 -16.51
N ILE A 734 -9.50 -6.73 -16.15
CA ILE A 734 -10.89 -7.16 -16.37
C ILE A 734 -11.39 -7.93 -15.17
N VAL A 735 -12.67 -7.74 -14.86
CA VAL A 735 -13.43 -8.59 -13.93
C VAL A 735 -14.68 -9.05 -14.68
N CYS A 736 -14.87 -10.34 -14.75
CA CYS A 736 -15.98 -10.98 -15.42
C CYS A 736 -16.75 -11.86 -14.46
N TYR A 737 -18.06 -11.64 -14.36
CA TYR A 737 -18.97 -12.48 -13.60
C TYR A 737 -19.81 -13.33 -14.53
N VAL A 738 -19.88 -14.63 -14.25
CA VAL A 738 -20.77 -15.59 -14.91
C VAL A 738 -21.86 -15.97 -13.92
N ALA A 739 -23.09 -15.63 -14.25
CA ALA A 739 -24.26 -15.84 -13.41
C ALA A 739 -25.34 -16.65 -14.12
N THR A 740 -26.16 -17.36 -13.34
CA THR A 740 -27.26 -18.19 -13.84
C THR A 740 -28.49 -17.42 -14.32
N GLY A 741 -28.43 -16.09 -14.34
CA GLY A 741 -29.53 -15.25 -14.79
C GLY A 741 -30.74 -15.20 -13.86
N LEU A 742 -30.72 -15.93 -12.74
CA LEU A 742 -31.82 -15.93 -11.77
C LEU A 742 -31.83 -14.62 -10.98
N ALA A 743 -32.99 -13.96 -10.96
CA ALA A 743 -33.18 -12.73 -10.21
C ALA A 743 -33.71 -13.04 -8.81
N SER A 744 -33.13 -12.40 -7.79
CA SER A 744 -33.66 -12.36 -6.44
C SER A 744 -33.46 -10.98 -5.83
N SER A 745 -34.44 -10.56 -5.02
CA SER A 745 -34.35 -9.33 -4.23
C SER A 745 -33.43 -9.46 -3.01
N THR A 746 -33.00 -10.68 -2.66
CA THR A 746 -32.11 -10.94 -1.52
C THR A 746 -30.69 -11.25 -1.98
N THR A 747 -29.72 -10.73 -1.23
CA THR A 747 -28.30 -11.03 -1.41
C THR A 747 -27.82 -12.16 -0.48
N GLN A 748 -28.68 -12.67 0.40
CA GLN A 748 -28.34 -13.69 1.39
C GLN A 748 -28.83 -15.06 0.92
N LEU A 749 -27.92 -16.00 0.77
CA LEU A 749 -28.23 -17.40 0.39
C LEU A 749 -29.23 -18.06 1.33
N THR A 750 -29.15 -17.76 2.62
CA THR A 750 -30.05 -18.32 3.66
C THR A 750 -31.50 -17.84 3.56
N GLN A 751 -31.79 -16.80 2.75
CA GLN A 751 -33.13 -16.26 2.53
C GLN A 751 -33.75 -16.72 1.19
N LEU A 752 -33.00 -17.53 0.41
CA LEU A 752 -33.49 -18.08 -0.84
C LEU A 752 -34.27 -19.39 -0.56
N SER A 753 -35.30 -19.62 -1.36
CA SER A 753 -36.00 -20.92 -1.30
C SER A 753 -35.14 -22.05 -1.87
N ASP A 754 -35.32 -23.27 -1.37
CA ASP A 754 -34.60 -24.45 -1.83
C ASP A 754 -34.74 -24.68 -3.34
N ASP A 755 -35.89 -24.33 -3.91
CA ASP A 755 -36.14 -24.44 -5.36
C ASP A 755 -35.26 -23.50 -6.18
N VAL A 756 -35.08 -22.25 -5.70
CA VAL A 756 -34.22 -21.25 -6.37
C VAL A 756 -32.77 -21.67 -6.28
N LEU A 757 -32.31 -22.11 -5.11
CA LEU A 757 -30.95 -22.60 -4.90
C LEU A 757 -30.68 -23.87 -5.73
N GLY A 758 -31.60 -24.83 -5.73
CA GLY A 758 -31.47 -26.07 -6.52
C GLY A 758 -31.41 -25.78 -8.02
N ASN A 759 -32.19 -24.82 -8.51
CA ASN A 759 -32.14 -24.42 -9.91
C ASN A 759 -30.82 -23.68 -10.25
N HIS A 760 -30.34 -22.83 -9.36
CA HIS A 760 -29.04 -22.18 -9.51
C HIS A 760 -27.90 -23.19 -9.62
N TYR A 761 -27.85 -24.16 -8.69
CA TYR A 761 -26.80 -25.17 -8.70
C TYR A 761 -26.85 -26.05 -9.95
N ARG A 762 -28.03 -26.47 -10.36
CA ARG A 762 -28.21 -27.29 -11.57
C ARG A 762 -27.73 -26.52 -12.82
N LEU A 763 -28.10 -25.24 -12.97
CA LEU A 763 -27.66 -24.42 -14.11
C LEU A 763 -26.14 -24.21 -14.08
N ALA A 764 -25.57 -23.88 -12.93
CA ALA A 764 -24.11 -23.70 -12.81
C ALA A 764 -23.34 -24.98 -13.16
N GLN A 765 -23.82 -26.15 -12.71
CA GLN A 765 -23.20 -27.45 -13.02
C GLN A 765 -23.39 -27.90 -14.48
N SER A 766 -24.31 -27.29 -15.24
CA SER A 766 -24.53 -27.60 -16.65
C SER A 766 -23.66 -26.76 -17.60
N LEU A 767 -22.75 -25.92 -17.09
CA LEU A 767 -21.81 -25.16 -17.93
C LEU A 767 -20.99 -26.13 -18.79
N SER A 768 -21.01 -25.93 -20.11
CA SER A 768 -20.25 -26.77 -21.03
C SER A 768 -18.87 -26.17 -21.34
N ALA A 769 -17.97 -26.99 -21.88
CA ALA A 769 -16.65 -26.54 -22.32
C ALA A 769 -16.74 -25.50 -23.45
N GLU A 770 -17.73 -25.64 -24.34
CA GLU A 770 -17.97 -24.68 -25.44
C GLU A 770 -18.42 -23.33 -24.90
N ASN A 771 -19.34 -23.30 -23.92
CA ASN A 771 -19.78 -22.07 -23.29
C ASN A 771 -18.62 -21.38 -22.58
N LEU A 772 -17.77 -22.14 -21.90
CA LEU A 772 -16.61 -21.57 -21.21
C LEU A 772 -15.56 -21.05 -22.21
N ASP A 773 -15.34 -21.76 -23.31
CA ASP A 773 -14.44 -21.29 -24.40
C ASP A 773 -14.93 -19.96 -25.02
N GLU A 774 -16.25 -19.82 -25.22
CA GLU A 774 -16.85 -18.59 -25.72
C GLU A 774 -16.65 -17.44 -24.72
N ILE A 775 -16.88 -17.68 -23.43
CA ILE A 775 -16.68 -16.71 -22.36
C ILE A 775 -15.19 -16.28 -22.27
N LEU A 776 -14.27 -17.23 -22.26
CA LEU A 776 -12.83 -16.96 -22.22
C LEU A 776 -12.36 -16.22 -23.47
N THR A 777 -12.87 -16.58 -24.64
CA THR A 777 -12.60 -15.89 -25.91
C THR A 777 -13.03 -14.42 -25.80
N TYR A 778 -14.22 -14.16 -25.24
CA TYR A 778 -14.73 -12.81 -25.03
C TYR A 778 -13.84 -12.02 -24.06
N ILE A 779 -13.43 -12.61 -22.95
CA ILE A 779 -12.55 -11.98 -21.95
C ILE A 779 -11.19 -11.62 -22.55
N VAL A 780 -10.53 -12.58 -23.22
CA VAL A 780 -9.19 -12.36 -23.77
C VAL A 780 -9.22 -11.34 -24.91
N ASN A 781 -10.25 -11.39 -25.77
CA ASN A 781 -10.45 -10.36 -26.80
C ASN A 781 -10.64 -8.97 -26.20
N ARG A 782 -11.30 -8.85 -25.02
CA ARG A 782 -11.43 -7.57 -24.31
C ARG A 782 -10.09 -7.12 -23.70
N LEU A 783 -9.29 -8.02 -23.15
CA LEU A 783 -7.95 -7.68 -22.63
C LEU A 783 -6.97 -7.27 -23.74
N LEU A 784 -7.14 -7.85 -24.94
CA LEU A 784 -6.32 -7.55 -26.11
C LEU A 784 -6.94 -6.50 -27.05
N LYS A 785 -8.15 -5.99 -26.74
CA LYS A 785 -8.79 -4.95 -27.56
C LYS A 785 -7.85 -3.76 -27.71
N ASP A 786 -7.68 -3.32 -28.95
CA ASP A 786 -6.79 -2.22 -29.33
C ASP A 786 -5.28 -2.50 -29.13
N TYR A 787 -4.91 -3.71 -28.73
CA TYR A 787 -3.51 -4.10 -28.67
C TYR A 787 -2.93 -4.19 -30.09
N PRO A 788 -1.72 -3.66 -30.35
CA PRO A 788 -1.18 -3.49 -31.70
C PRO A 788 -0.71 -4.80 -32.38
N LEU A 789 -1.28 -5.95 -32.04
CA LEU A 789 -0.95 -7.25 -32.67
C LEU A 789 -1.17 -7.27 -34.18
N ALA A 790 -2.27 -6.69 -34.65
CA ALA A 790 -2.59 -6.67 -36.08
C ALA A 790 -1.57 -5.89 -36.90
N LYS A 791 -1.02 -4.80 -36.37
CA LYS A 791 0.03 -4.02 -37.07
C LYS A 791 1.38 -4.73 -37.05
N ARG A 792 1.73 -5.46 -35.98
CA ARG A 792 2.99 -6.22 -35.90
C ARG A 792 2.95 -7.45 -36.81
N GLN A 793 1.85 -8.19 -36.84
CA GLN A 793 1.68 -9.33 -37.74
C GLN A 793 1.75 -8.89 -39.22
N GLN A 794 1.12 -7.77 -39.58
CA GLN A 794 1.26 -7.21 -40.92
C GLN A 794 2.69 -6.78 -41.25
N GLN A 795 3.40 -6.16 -40.27
CA GLN A 795 4.81 -5.79 -40.47
C GLN A 795 5.72 -7.02 -40.57
N GLN A 796 5.48 -8.06 -39.75
CA GLN A 796 6.24 -9.31 -39.86
C GLN A 796 5.95 -10.07 -41.15
N GLN A 797 4.69 -10.13 -41.61
CA GLN A 797 4.33 -10.70 -42.91
C GLN A 797 4.92 -9.90 -44.03
N GLN A 798 4.92 -8.58 -43.98
CA GLN A 798 5.58 -7.74 -44.98
C GLN A 798 7.10 -7.90 -44.99
N GLN A 799 7.74 -8.03 -43.81
CA GLN A 799 9.17 -8.33 -43.70
C GLN A 799 9.51 -9.73 -44.20
N GLN A 800 8.70 -10.73 -43.90
CA GLN A 800 8.88 -12.10 -44.44
C GLN A 800 8.67 -12.15 -45.96
N GLN A 801 7.66 -11.47 -46.46
CA GLN A 801 7.48 -11.33 -47.91
C GLN A 801 8.64 -10.61 -48.60
N HIS A 802 9.16 -9.55 -47.95
CA HIS A 802 10.30 -8.83 -48.52
C HIS A 802 11.59 -9.67 -48.49
N LEU A 803 11.81 -10.47 -47.44
CA LEU A 803 12.92 -11.42 -47.37
C LEU A 803 12.78 -12.57 -48.40
N LEU A 804 11.57 -13.05 -48.62
CA LEU A 804 11.30 -14.05 -49.70
C LEU A 804 11.56 -13.47 -51.10
N LEU A 805 11.09 -12.27 -51.35
CA LEU A 805 11.35 -11.57 -52.62
C LEU A 805 12.84 -11.26 -52.86
N GLN A 806 13.59 -10.95 -51.77
CA GLN A 806 15.04 -10.79 -51.85
C GLN A 806 15.75 -12.11 -52.18
N ARG A 807 15.36 -13.22 -51.53
CA ARG A 807 15.90 -14.56 -51.86
C ARG A 807 15.59 -14.98 -53.29
N GLU A 808 14.36 -14.76 -53.78
CA GLU A 808 13.99 -15.04 -55.14
C GLU A 808 14.77 -14.19 -56.16
N ALA A 809 15.06 -12.93 -55.84
CA ALA A 809 15.89 -12.04 -56.61
C ALA A 809 17.36 -12.47 -56.62
N GLU A 810 17.90 -12.93 -55.48
CA GLU A 810 19.25 -13.50 -55.37
C GLU A 810 19.39 -14.82 -56.10
N GLU A 811 18.39 -15.71 -56.06
CA GLU A 811 18.35 -16.95 -56.84
C GLU A 811 18.24 -16.68 -58.35
N GLN A 812 17.43 -15.72 -58.81
CA GLN A 812 17.38 -15.32 -60.19
C GLN A 812 18.68 -14.66 -60.65
N THR A 813 19.39 -13.95 -59.83
CA THR A 813 20.70 -13.35 -60.17
C THR A 813 21.77 -14.44 -60.22
N ALA A 814 21.71 -15.47 -59.37
CA ALA A 814 22.59 -16.62 -59.41
C ALA A 814 22.36 -17.51 -60.67
N LEU A 815 21.11 -17.66 -61.08
CA LEU A 815 20.77 -18.38 -62.32
C LEU A 815 21.26 -17.65 -63.57
N ASN A 816 21.30 -16.34 -63.58
CA ASN A 816 21.75 -15.52 -64.75
C ASN A 816 23.27 -15.35 -64.85
N THR A 817 24.03 -15.80 -63.80
CA THR A 817 25.52 -15.75 -63.78
C THR A 817 26.20 -17.09 -63.92
N ALA A 818 25.44 -18.19 -64.08
CA ALA A 818 26.00 -19.53 -64.22
C ALA A 818 26.31 -19.81 -65.70
N THR A 819 27.58 -19.66 -66.07
CA THR A 819 28.17 -20.31 -67.28
C THR A 819 28.38 -21.79 -67.01
N PRO A 820 28.18 -22.70 -67.96
CA PRO A 820 28.26 -24.13 -67.75
C PRO A 820 29.72 -24.57 -67.66
N THR A 821 30.14 -25.17 -66.57
CA THR A 821 31.37 -25.98 -66.50
C THR A 821 31.02 -27.34 -65.88
N GLU A 822 31.65 -28.35 -66.46
CA GLU A 822 31.42 -29.77 -66.34
C GLU A 822 31.51 -30.37 -64.88
N PRO A 823 31.03 -31.65 -64.73
CA PRO A 823 30.85 -32.21 -63.41
C PRO A 823 32.12 -32.81 -62.83
N MET A 824 32.51 -32.41 -61.66
CA MET A 824 33.49 -33.16 -60.84
C MET A 824 32.83 -33.85 -59.65
N SER A 825 33.20 -35.11 -59.56
CA SER A 825 32.73 -36.13 -58.64
C SER A 825 32.92 -35.78 -57.13
N LEU A 826 31.94 -36.14 -56.38
CA LEU A 826 31.93 -36.21 -54.90
C LEU A 826 32.82 -37.30 -54.31
N PRO A 827 33.43 -37.10 -53.15
CA PRO A 827 33.69 -38.17 -52.22
C PRO A 827 32.75 -38.15 -51.03
N LEU A 828 32.16 -39.29 -50.76
CA LEU A 828 31.46 -39.66 -49.56
C LEU A 828 32.37 -39.60 -48.34
N GLN A 829 31.95 -39.01 -47.24
CA GLN A 829 32.47 -39.30 -45.90
C GLN A 829 31.36 -39.55 -44.90
N PRO A 830 31.62 -40.39 -43.88
CA PRO A 830 30.60 -41.09 -43.12
C PRO A 830 30.17 -40.38 -41.86
N GLY A 831 29.00 -40.84 -41.36
CA GLY A 831 28.27 -40.30 -40.26
C GLY A 831 29.02 -40.23 -38.92
N GLY A 832 28.70 -39.24 -38.14
CA GLY A 832 28.94 -39.09 -36.75
C GLY A 832 27.71 -38.47 -36.11
N ALA A 833 26.95 -39.33 -35.45
CA ALA A 833 25.91 -38.90 -34.55
C ALA A 833 26.57 -38.24 -33.33
N GLY A 834 26.32 -36.98 -33.09
CA GLY A 834 26.70 -36.27 -31.89
C GLY A 834 25.54 -35.43 -31.47
N ASP A 835 24.80 -35.93 -30.49
CA ASP A 835 23.81 -35.19 -29.72
C ASP A 835 24.48 -33.93 -29.13
N GLN A 836 24.22 -32.78 -29.70
CA GLN A 836 24.38 -31.51 -29.03
C GLN A 836 23.00 -30.98 -28.67
N GLN A 837 22.57 -31.31 -27.45
CA GLN A 837 21.58 -30.50 -26.74
C GLN A 837 22.20 -29.10 -26.53
N GLN A 838 22.01 -28.22 -27.50
CA GLN A 838 22.16 -26.80 -27.26
C GLN A 838 20.99 -26.35 -26.41
N GLY A 839 21.30 -25.90 -25.17
CA GLY A 839 20.36 -25.21 -24.30
C GLY A 839 19.76 -24.02 -25.04
N ALA A 840 18.50 -24.13 -25.43
CA ALA A 840 17.72 -23.02 -25.94
C ALA A 840 17.51 -22.05 -24.78
N THR A 841 18.31 -20.98 -24.74
CA THR A 841 17.91 -19.77 -24.02
C THR A 841 16.58 -19.35 -24.60
N ALA A 842 15.52 -19.44 -23.77
CA ALA A 842 14.18 -19.04 -24.18
C ALA A 842 14.22 -17.59 -24.64
N ALA A 843 14.09 -17.38 -25.96
CA ALA A 843 13.89 -16.06 -26.53
C ALA A 843 12.64 -15.47 -25.88
N ALA A 844 12.75 -14.29 -25.25
CA ALA A 844 11.63 -13.61 -24.64
C ALA A 844 10.49 -13.52 -25.64
N SER A 845 9.33 -14.07 -25.29
CA SER A 845 8.14 -14.06 -26.13
C SER A 845 7.77 -12.62 -26.47
N THR A 846 7.60 -12.32 -27.76
CA THR A 846 7.11 -11.02 -28.22
C THR A 846 5.60 -10.85 -27.96
N LEU A 847 4.94 -11.90 -27.46
CA LEU A 847 3.51 -11.93 -27.18
C LEU A 847 3.19 -11.28 -25.83
N PRO A 848 2.00 -10.65 -25.70
CA PRO A 848 1.53 -10.17 -24.40
C PRO A 848 1.34 -11.34 -23.44
N ALA A 849 1.70 -11.15 -22.17
CA ALA A 849 1.43 -12.10 -21.12
C ALA A 849 0.12 -11.73 -20.40
N ILE A 850 -0.77 -12.70 -20.24
CA ILE A 850 -2.07 -12.55 -19.56
C ILE A 850 -2.12 -13.50 -18.37
N HIS A 851 -2.46 -12.97 -17.22
CA HIS A 851 -2.78 -13.74 -16.02
C HIS A 851 -4.29 -13.76 -15.82
N LEU A 852 -4.88 -14.96 -15.75
CA LEU A 852 -6.28 -15.19 -15.43
C LEU A 852 -6.38 -15.86 -14.06
N LYS A 853 -7.28 -15.37 -13.22
CA LYS A 853 -7.61 -15.92 -11.93
C LYS A 853 -9.11 -16.24 -11.91
N LEU A 854 -9.45 -17.49 -11.69
CA LEU A 854 -10.82 -17.96 -11.71
C LEU A 854 -11.24 -18.39 -10.31
N PHE A 855 -12.26 -17.74 -9.76
CA PHE A 855 -12.93 -18.19 -8.54
C PHE A 855 -14.26 -18.82 -8.91
N TYR A 856 -14.51 -20.03 -8.40
CA TYR A 856 -15.80 -20.72 -8.55
C TYR A 856 -16.44 -20.98 -7.20
N GLN A 857 -17.75 -20.91 -7.15
CA GLN A 857 -18.50 -21.21 -5.94
C GLN A 857 -18.53 -22.73 -5.73
N VAL A 858 -18.06 -23.24 -4.58
CA VAL A 858 -17.90 -24.68 -4.33
C VAL A 858 -19.18 -25.48 -4.59
N ASN A 859 -20.33 -25.01 -4.07
CA ASN A 859 -21.60 -25.72 -4.19
C ASN A 859 -22.30 -25.55 -5.54
N ALA A 860 -21.84 -24.63 -6.36
CA ALA A 860 -22.45 -24.29 -7.65
C ALA A 860 -21.47 -24.42 -8.83
N ALA A 861 -20.35 -25.10 -8.63
CA ALA A 861 -19.33 -25.21 -9.66
C ALA A 861 -19.68 -26.23 -10.74
N PRO A 862 -19.33 -25.99 -12.00
CA PRO A 862 -19.11 -27.05 -12.96
C PRO A 862 -17.99 -27.97 -12.45
N PRO A 863 -17.88 -29.21 -12.98
CA PRO A 863 -16.78 -30.10 -12.60
C PRO A 863 -15.42 -29.37 -12.78
N THR A 864 -14.54 -29.42 -11.78
CA THR A 864 -13.22 -28.79 -11.83
C THR A 864 -12.36 -29.29 -12.98
N ASP A 865 -12.47 -30.57 -13.31
CA ASP A 865 -11.79 -31.16 -14.47
C ASP A 865 -12.21 -30.51 -15.79
N LEU A 866 -13.49 -30.19 -15.95
CA LEU A 866 -14.00 -29.48 -17.12
C LEU A 866 -13.42 -28.06 -17.17
N LEU A 867 -13.38 -27.34 -16.06
CA LEU A 867 -12.80 -25.99 -15.99
C LEU A 867 -11.32 -26.02 -16.39
N LEU A 868 -10.56 -26.95 -15.83
CA LEU A 868 -9.12 -27.07 -16.06
C LEU A 868 -8.82 -27.54 -17.50
N GLN A 869 -9.58 -28.50 -18.01
CA GLN A 869 -9.43 -28.96 -19.39
C GLN A 869 -9.78 -27.87 -20.40
N ALA A 870 -10.90 -27.19 -20.22
CA ALA A 870 -11.31 -26.09 -21.09
C ALA A 870 -10.29 -24.94 -21.09
N LEU A 871 -9.73 -24.58 -19.94
CA LEU A 871 -8.66 -23.59 -19.83
C LEU A 871 -7.37 -24.04 -20.50
N HIS A 872 -7.03 -25.32 -20.39
CA HIS A 872 -5.87 -25.90 -21.05
C HIS A 872 -6.02 -25.81 -22.59
N ASP A 873 -7.16 -26.26 -23.12
CA ASP A 873 -7.45 -26.23 -24.55
C ASP A 873 -7.53 -24.79 -25.08
N PHE A 874 -8.18 -23.91 -24.31
CA PHE A 874 -8.25 -22.49 -24.63
C PHE A 874 -6.86 -21.84 -24.72
N ARG A 875 -5.98 -22.14 -23.77
CA ARG A 875 -4.60 -21.63 -23.78
C ARG A 875 -3.86 -22.09 -25.05
N HIS A 876 -4.01 -23.34 -25.44
CA HIS A 876 -3.42 -23.86 -26.69
C HIS A 876 -4.00 -23.17 -27.91
N LYS A 877 -5.30 -22.92 -27.95
CA LYS A 877 -5.98 -22.15 -29.01
C LYS A 877 -5.42 -20.72 -29.13
N CYS A 878 -5.08 -20.08 -28.00
CA CYS A 878 -4.62 -18.70 -27.97
C CYS A 878 -3.10 -18.53 -28.00
N GLN A 879 -2.31 -19.61 -28.14
CA GLN A 879 -0.85 -19.57 -28.02
C GLN A 879 -0.12 -18.63 -29.00
N GLU A 880 -0.73 -18.30 -30.14
CA GLU A 880 -0.19 -17.34 -31.11
C GLU A 880 -0.60 -15.88 -30.79
N MET A 881 -1.58 -15.66 -29.92
CA MET A 881 -2.09 -14.34 -29.60
C MET A 881 -1.54 -13.81 -28.27
N ALA A 882 -1.42 -14.67 -27.28
CA ALA A 882 -0.99 -14.31 -25.93
C ALA A 882 -0.41 -15.51 -25.17
N ALA A 883 0.55 -15.23 -24.30
CA ALA A 883 1.02 -16.19 -23.31
C ALA A 883 0.10 -16.15 -22.09
N ILE A 884 -0.80 -17.15 -21.96
CA ILE A 884 -1.82 -17.17 -20.89
C ILE A 884 -1.39 -18.13 -19.78
N VAL A 885 -1.40 -17.62 -18.53
CA VAL A 885 -1.32 -18.43 -17.32
C VAL A 885 -2.57 -18.21 -16.48
N TYR A 886 -2.97 -19.23 -15.73
CA TYR A 886 -4.22 -19.20 -14.95
C TYR A 886 -4.11 -19.98 -13.65
N THR A 887 -4.94 -19.58 -12.68
CA THR A 887 -5.18 -20.31 -11.42
C THR A 887 -6.67 -20.47 -11.20
N VAL A 888 -7.11 -21.68 -10.87
CA VAL A 888 -8.49 -21.99 -10.53
C VAL A 888 -8.60 -22.23 -9.02
N LEU A 889 -9.56 -21.54 -8.37
CA LEU A 889 -9.68 -21.46 -6.91
C LEU A 889 -11.14 -21.64 -6.47
N PRO A 890 -11.40 -22.46 -5.46
CA PRO A 890 -12.72 -22.54 -4.83
C PRO A 890 -12.99 -21.31 -3.95
N ALA A 891 -14.24 -20.87 -3.88
CA ALA A 891 -14.73 -19.82 -3.00
C ALA A 891 -16.06 -20.22 -2.34
N CYS A 892 -16.35 -19.68 -1.16
CA CYS A 892 -17.61 -19.95 -0.47
C CYS A 892 -18.81 -19.32 -1.18
N SER A 893 -18.63 -18.10 -1.67
CA SER A 893 -19.60 -17.36 -2.47
C SER A 893 -18.88 -16.26 -3.25
N LEU A 894 -19.56 -15.63 -4.19
CA LEU A 894 -19.02 -14.61 -5.06
C LEU A 894 -19.86 -13.34 -4.99
N HIS A 895 -19.62 -12.40 -5.88
CA HIS A 895 -20.23 -11.08 -6.03
C HIS A 895 -21.71 -10.98 -5.59
N ASN A 896 -22.52 -11.95 -5.95
CA ASN A 896 -23.91 -12.14 -5.53
C ASN A 896 -24.29 -13.62 -5.56
N PHE A 897 -25.53 -13.97 -5.15
CA PHE A 897 -25.95 -15.34 -5.05
C PHE A 897 -25.99 -16.09 -6.40
N SER A 898 -26.32 -15.41 -7.50
CA SER A 898 -26.44 -16.03 -8.84
C SER A 898 -25.13 -16.15 -9.59
N THR A 899 -24.07 -15.51 -9.10
CA THR A 899 -22.72 -15.60 -9.67
C THR A 899 -22.05 -16.88 -9.16
N PHE A 900 -21.70 -17.78 -10.05
CA PHE A 900 -21.03 -19.03 -9.70
C PHE A 900 -19.57 -19.11 -10.18
N LEU A 901 -19.17 -18.21 -11.09
CA LEU A 901 -17.80 -18.09 -11.58
C LEU A 901 -17.42 -16.61 -11.69
N SER A 902 -16.27 -16.23 -11.15
CA SER A 902 -15.64 -14.93 -11.34
C SER A 902 -14.27 -15.11 -11.98
N ILE A 903 -13.98 -14.32 -13.01
CA ILE A 903 -12.73 -14.38 -13.75
C ILE A 903 -12.10 -12.99 -13.75
N CYS A 904 -10.96 -12.87 -13.05
CA CYS A 904 -10.11 -11.69 -13.10
C CYS A 904 -8.98 -11.89 -14.10
N GLY A 905 -8.74 -10.89 -14.94
CA GLY A 905 -7.64 -10.91 -15.90
C GLY A 905 -6.79 -9.64 -15.79
N VAL A 906 -5.47 -9.80 -15.86
CA VAL A 906 -4.52 -8.68 -15.81
C VAL A 906 -3.45 -8.85 -16.90
N ARG A 907 -3.09 -7.72 -17.52
CA ARG A 907 -2.01 -7.62 -18.49
C ARG A 907 -1.20 -6.35 -18.22
N HIS A 908 0.11 -6.49 -18.06
CA HIS A 908 1.07 -5.39 -17.99
C HIS A 908 2.14 -5.56 -19.07
N GLU A 909 2.65 -4.42 -19.59
CA GLU A 909 3.75 -4.39 -20.55
C GLU A 909 4.72 -3.25 -20.29
#